data_beff947c6b2d7ff579440f877ae012fc
#
_entry.id   beff947c6b2d7ff579440f877ae012fc
#
_cell.length_a   1.000
_cell.length_b   1.000
_cell.length_c   1.000
_cell.angle_alpha   90.00
_cell.angle_beta   90.00
_cell.angle_gamma   90.00
#
_symmetry.space_group_name_H-M   'P 1'
#
loop_
_entity.id
_entity.type
_entity.pdbx_description
1 polymer ?
#
loop_
_entity_poly.entity_id
_entity_poly.type
_entity_poly.pdbx_seq_one_letter_code
_entity_poly.pdbx_strand_id
1 'polypeptide(L)'
;MRSIKFRSNLVALVVLAVLALMGVTLPLCFSGHATAQSASITSVNPTSGAQGQTMNVAIVGTDTNFVGTVSVADFGSGIAVNSTTVTDPTHASANITILPTAAPGTRDVNVTTGGETPDPLTGGFTVSTYKPTIDKVVPGSGPPGALVTITGFNFGSSRESSIKATAASYVSFNGVVASEYQAWSDTAIIVKVPLGASSGNLVVTTAEGDSNGEQFTIGPAYSYYFAEGTTRPNFQEWLCLMNPNVDKAKVHVTYMMGDGTTQGQDISVPQLSRATVYVPDVIGLSKDVSTRVDSDKPIVAERPMYFNYLPVYAPGQQWNGGHDVIGALAPGAEWYFAEGTTRPGFEEWICLQNPTTATAHVQILYMLGTGQTMTQGIDVGPTTRKTIDVRAAIGANVDCSAKVTSDVGIIAERPMYFNYMGDANDNWTGGHDVVGANRPWTNWYFAEGTTRPGFDEWVCLQNPSDSAAYVTILYSLANGENPSQVVTVPAHSRQTISVPGFLGRGKDVSMHIVSATPIVAERPMYFNYGPGQQNWNGGHDVIGSNGTAKTCEFAEGATWGGFQEYLSIQNPNSTDISVTINYMLGTGANAMQTVPVKAMSRVTVDVNAFIGPNQDVSARVTCNDPIVVERPMYFSYQGSGTRLNWTGGHDVIGLSY
;
A
#
# COMPACT_ATOMS: atom_id res chain seq x y z
N MET A 1 -23.61 49.80 -43.32
CA MET A 1 -24.89 49.49 -44.03
C MET A 1 -25.70 48.57 -43.17
N ARG A 2 -26.74 49.17 -42.64
CA ARG A 2 -28.17 48.74 -42.69
C ARG A 2 -28.42 47.37 -42.02
N SER A 3 -29.43 47.20 -41.17
CA SER A 3 -30.54 47.98 -40.60
C SER A 3 -31.24 47.07 -39.59
N ILE A 4 -31.47 47.56 -38.39
CA ILE A 4 -32.78 47.79 -37.75
C ILE A 4 -33.88 46.74 -38.07
N LYS A 5 -34.34 46.06 -36.99
CA LYS A 5 -35.77 46.01 -36.68
C LYS A 5 -36.01 45.77 -35.18
N PHE A 6 -36.34 46.89 -34.50
CA PHE A 6 -37.19 46.96 -33.33
C PHE A 6 -38.64 46.73 -33.77
N ARG A 7 -39.44 45.98 -33.07
CA ARG A 7 -40.82 46.19 -32.66
C ARG A 7 -41.52 44.88 -32.28
N SER A 8 -41.81 44.77 -31.00
CA SER A 8 -43.19 44.41 -30.57
C SER A 8 -43.16 43.95 -29.10
N ASN A 9 -43.17 44.87 -28.18
CA ASN A 9 -43.58 44.64 -26.78
C ASN A 9 -44.11 45.98 -26.21
N LEU A 10 -45.21 46.47 -26.75
CA LEU A 10 -45.88 47.67 -26.23
C LEU A 10 -47.40 47.52 -26.32
N VAL A 11 -47.96 46.35 -26.07
CA VAL A 11 -49.43 46.17 -26.02
C VAL A 11 -49.94 45.51 -24.75
N ALA A 12 -49.03 44.99 -23.90
CA ALA A 12 -49.40 44.27 -22.66
C ALA A 12 -49.51 45.18 -21.40
N LEU A 13 -49.21 46.50 -21.50
CA LEU A 13 -49.15 47.39 -20.31
C LEU A 13 -50.32 48.40 -20.20
N VAL A 14 -51.34 48.37 -21.09
CA VAL A 14 -52.42 49.33 -21.07
C VAL A 14 -53.79 48.74 -20.62
N VAL A 15 -53.90 47.43 -20.42
CA VAL A 15 -55.14 46.78 -19.95
C VAL A 15 -55.22 46.61 -18.42
N LEU A 16 -54.16 46.85 -17.67
CA LEU A 16 -54.18 46.72 -16.20
C LEU A 16 -54.44 48.02 -15.42
N ALA A 17 -54.69 49.17 -16.12
CA ALA A 17 -54.84 50.45 -15.45
C ALA A 17 -56.31 50.99 -15.41
N VAL A 18 -57.31 50.25 -15.90
CA VAL A 18 -58.69 50.71 -15.97
C VAL A 18 -59.69 49.98 -15.04
N LEU A 19 -59.22 48.98 -14.28
CA LEU A 19 -60.08 48.19 -13.36
C LEU A 19 -59.88 48.48 -11.87
N ALA A 20 -59.22 49.61 -11.53
CA ALA A 20 -58.98 50.01 -10.13
C ALA A 20 -60.00 51.02 -9.57
N LEU A 21 -61.16 51.29 -10.22
CA LEU A 21 -62.12 52.32 -9.75
C LEU A 21 -63.56 51.82 -9.53
N MET A 22 -63.78 50.53 -9.39
CA MET A 22 -65.09 50.08 -8.88
C MET A 22 -64.85 49.05 -7.78
N GLY A 23 -65.06 49.47 -6.54
CA GLY A 23 -64.91 48.63 -5.36
C GLY A 23 -65.94 47.49 -5.34
N VAL A 24 -65.51 46.32 -5.84
CA VAL A 24 -66.18 45.04 -5.60
C VAL A 24 -65.14 44.06 -5.18
N THR A 25 -65.12 43.80 -3.89
CA THR A 25 -64.29 42.70 -3.33
C THR A 25 -64.93 41.36 -3.64
N LEU A 26 -64.48 40.69 -4.70
CA LEU A 26 -64.69 39.25 -4.87
C LEU A 26 -63.51 38.49 -4.17
N PRO A 27 -63.80 37.49 -3.36
CA PRO A 27 -62.73 36.63 -2.84
C PRO A 27 -62.19 35.75 -3.99
N LEU A 28 -61.02 36.08 -4.49
CA LEU A 28 -60.24 35.17 -5.34
C LEU A 28 -59.77 34.00 -4.50
N CYS A 29 -60.50 32.90 -4.55
CA CYS A 29 -59.93 31.59 -4.17
C CYS A 29 -58.83 31.25 -5.20
N PHE A 30 -57.58 31.54 -4.88
CA PHE A 30 -56.45 30.86 -5.52
C PHE A 30 -56.48 29.41 -5.03
N SER A 31 -57.08 28.50 -5.77
CA SER A 31 -56.73 27.11 -5.72
C SER A 31 -55.32 26.99 -6.30
N GLY A 32 -54.30 27.18 -5.45
CA GLY A 32 -52.97 26.75 -5.77
C GLY A 32 -53.02 25.23 -5.97
N HIS A 33 -52.97 24.79 -7.21
CA HIS A 33 -52.56 23.43 -7.50
C HIS A 33 -51.11 23.35 -7.07
N ALA A 34 -50.85 22.90 -5.83
CA ALA A 34 -49.57 22.30 -5.50
C ALA A 34 -49.49 21.12 -6.47
N THR A 35 -48.67 21.21 -7.50
CA THR A 35 -48.21 20.03 -8.21
C THR A 35 -47.54 19.19 -7.16
N ALA A 36 -48.18 18.08 -6.76
CA ALA A 36 -47.52 17.11 -5.92
C ALA A 36 -46.23 16.74 -6.66
N GLN A 37 -45.11 17.07 -6.07
CA GLN A 37 -43.82 16.65 -6.59
C GLN A 37 -43.86 15.13 -6.54
N SER A 38 -43.61 14.45 -7.66
CA SER A 38 -43.60 12.99 -7.68
C SER A 38 -42.46 12.47 -6.82
N ALA A 39 -42.75 11.45 -6.02
CA ALA A 39 -41.69 10.72 -5.29
C ALA A 39 -40.62 10.26 -6.27
N SER A 40 -39.35 10.43 -5.93
CA SER A 40 -38.24 10.07 -6.82
C SER A 40 -37.02 9.59 -6.05
N ILE A 41 -36.26 8.69 -6.68
CA ILE A 41 -34.92 8.30 -6.18
C ILE A 41 -33.92 9.35 -6.67
N THR A 42 -33.18 9.96 -5.76
CA THR A 42 -32.28 11.09 -6.04
C THR A 42 -30.82 10.75 -6.09
N SER A 43 -30.38 9.75 -5.31
CA SER A 43 -28.99 9.30 -5.34
C SER A 43 -28.82 7.89 -4.81
N VAL A 44 -27.71 7.26 -5.24
CA VAL A 44 -27.19 6.01 -4.66
C VAL A 44 -25.72 6.13 -4.38
N ASN A 45 -25.23 5.41 -3.39
CA ASN A 45 -23.81 5.35 -3.04
C ASN A 45 -23.42 3.96 -2.52
N PRO A 46 -22.43 3.30 -3.14
CA PRO A 46 -21.70 3.69 -4.33
C PRO A 46 -22.56 3.66 -5.62
N THR A 47 -22.12 4.39 -6.65
CA THR A 47 -22.80 4.51 -7.96
C THR A 47 -22.37 3.45 -8.97
N SER A 48 -21.45 2.54 -8.59
CA SER A 48 -20.94 1.48 -9.48
C SER A 48 -20.46 0.27 -8.69
N GLY A 49 -20.38 -0.87 -9.38
CA GLY A 49 -19.79 -2.10 -8.87
C GLY A 49 -19.38 -3.01 -10.03
N ALA A 50 -18.43 -3.94 -9.78
CA ALA A 50 -17.97 -4.89 -10.78
C ALA A 50 -18.82 -6.15 -10.81
N GLN A 51 -18.85 -6.83 -11.95
CA GLN A 51 -19.43 -8.17 -12.09
C GLN A 51 -18.86 -9.12 -11.02
N GLY A 52 -19.71 -9.96 -10.42
CA GLY A 52 -19.34 -10.87 -9.32
C GLY A 52 -19.30 -10.24 -7.92
N GLN A 53 -19.36 -8.93 -7.81
CA GLN A 53 -19.26 -8.21 -6.53
C GLN A 53 -20.58 -8.29 -5.72
N THR A 54 -20.45 -8.48 -4.40
CA THR A 54 -21.55 -8.29 -3.44
C THR A 54 -21.25 -7.08 -2.58
N MET A 55 -22.20 -6.16 -2.44
CA MET A 55 -21.98 -4.88 -1.76
C MET A 55 -23.29 -4.28 -1.22
N ASN A 56 -23.16 -3.34 -0.27
CA ASN A 56 -24.26 -2.52 0.19
C ASN A 56 -24.27 -1.20 -0.58
N VAL A 57 -25.46 -0.80 -1.04
CA VAL A 57 -25.68 0.48 -1.74
C VAL A 57 -26.71 1.28 -0.95
N ALA A 58 -26.31 2.46 -0.47
CA ALA A 58 -27.23 3.41 0.14
C ALA A 58 -28.09 4.08 -0.94
N ILE A 59 -29.37 4.28 -0.66
CA ILE A 59 -30.36 4.85 -1.59
C ILE A 59 -31.05 6.01 -0.87
N VAL A 60 -31.13 7.16 -1.54
CA VAL A 60 -31.82 8.34 -1.04
C VAL A 60 -32.96 8.71 -2.00
N GLY A 61 -34.12 8.92 -1.44
CA GLY A 61 -35.29 9.39 -2.14
C GLY A 61 -35.75 10.77 -1.66
N THR A 62 -36.57 11.44 -2.46
CA THR A 62 -37.27 12.68 -2.11
C THR A 62 -38.76 12.47 -2.29
N ASP A 63 -39.55 12.92 -1.33
CA ASP A 63 -41.00 12.73 -1.26
C ASP A 63 -41.44 11.24 -1.30
N THR A 64 -40.51 10.32 -0.94
CA THR A 64 -40.75 8.88 -0.86
C THR A 64 -41.30 8.49 0.53
N ASN A 65 -41.86 7.28 0.64
CA ASN A 65 -42.39 6.75 1.90
C ASN A 65 -41.89 5.30 2.10
N PHE A 66 -40.58 5.12 2.24
CA PHE A 66 -39.97 3.82 2.45
C PHE A 66 -40.42 3.20 3.79
N VAL A 67 -40.71 1.89 3.78
CA VAL A 67 -41.18 1.14 4.94
C VAL A 67 -40.38 -0.17 5.11
N GLY A 68 -39.83 -0.42 6.27
CA GLY A 68 -38.79 -1.40 6.56
C GLY A 68 -39.02 -2.86 6.15
N THR A 69 -40.27 -3.32 6.04
CA THR A 69 -40.59 -4.71 5.64
C THR A 69 -41.31 -4.81 4.31
N VAL A 70 -41.53 -3.68 3.65
CA VAL A 70 -42.40 -3.58 2.46
C VAL A 70 -41.64 -2.99 1.27
N SER A 71 -40.60 -2.19 1.52
CA SER A 71 -39.80 -1.56 0.44
C SER A 71 -38.85 -2.58 -0.18
N VAL A 72 -38.84 -2.64 -1.50
CA VAL A 72 -37.97 -3.52 -2.30
C VAL A 72 -37.20 -2.68 -3.30
N ALA A 73 -35.88 -2.72 -3.21
CA ALA A 73 -35.00 -2.09 -4.18
C ALA A 73 -34.87 -2.95 -5.44
N ASP A 74 -34.68 -2.29 -6.60
CA ASP A 74 -34.40 -2.91 -7.89
C ASP A 74 -33.28 -2.14 -8.58
N PHE A 75 -32.29 -2.85 -9.09
CA PHE A 75 -31.13 -2.33 -9.84
C PHE A 75 -31.11 -2.84 -11.29
N GLY A 76 -32.21 -3.40 -11.76
CA GLY A 76 -32.34 -3.91 -13.12
C GLY A 76 -31.65 -5.26 -13.35
N SER A 77 -31.62 -5.66 -14.61
CA SER A 77 -31.15 -7.00 -15.01
C SER A 77 -29.69 -7.27 -14.68
N GLY A 78 -29.39 -8.48 -14.18
CA GLY A 78 -28.06 -8.93 -13.83
C GLY A 78 -27.61 -8.54 -12.42
N ILE A 79 -28.45 -7.86 -11.64
CA ILE A 79 -28.17 -7.54 -10.23
C ILE A 79 -29.24 -8.17 -9.37
N ALA A 80 -28.82 -9.05 -8.45
CA ALA A 80 -29.70 -9.64 -7.45
C ALA A 80 -29.71 -8.78 -6.19
N VAL A 81 -30.88 -8.37 -5.72
CA VAL A 81 -31.03 -7.68 -4.43
C VAL A 81 -31.23 -8.74 -3.36
N ASN A 82 -30.25 -8.90 -2.47
CA ASN A 82 -30.28 -9.89 -1.39
C ASN A 82 -31.16 -9.44 -0.21
N SER A 83 -31.16 -8.14 0.08
CA SER A 83 -32.01 -7.51 1.11
C SER A 83 -32.12 -6.00 0.88
N THR A 84 -33.25 -5.43 1.33
CA THR A 84 -33.44 -3.97 1.44
C THR A 84 -33.69 -3.63 2.91
N THR A 85 -32.93 -2.70 3.46
CA THR A 85 -33.09 -2.19 4.82
C THR A 85 -33.45 -0.71 4.76
N VAL A 86 -34.49 -0.29 5.47
CA VAL A 86 -34.96 1.09 5.50
C VAL A 86 -34.54 1.73 6.82
N THR A 87 -33.94 2.91 6.74
CA THR A 87 -33.53 3.71 7.90
C THR A 87 -34.62 4.73 8.27
N ASP A 88 -35.20 5.38 7.28
CA ASP A 88 -36.29 6.33 7.43
C ASP A 88 -37.09 6.41 6.10
N PRO A 89 -38.21 7.18 6.01
CA PRO A 89 -39.01 7.25 4.82
C PRO A 89 -38.30 7.68 3.53
N THR A 90 -37.10 8.26 3.62
CA THR A 90 -36.30 8.75 2.49
C THR A 90 -34.97 8.05 2.31
N HIS A 91 -34.58 7.18 3.25
CA HIS A 91 -33.29 6.50 3.21
C HIS A 91 -33.44 4.98 3.34
N ALA A 92 -32.85 4.27 2.39
CA ALA A 92 -32.74 2.81 2.38
C ALA A 92 -31.32 2.36 2.03
N SER A 93 -31.00 1.10 2.32
CA SER A 93 -29.78 0.43 1.89
C SER A 93 -30.13 -0.92 1.31
N ALA A 94 -29.62 -1.23 0.12
CA ALA A 94 -29.78 -2.52 -0.53
C ALA A 94 -28.45 -3.30 -0.47
N ASN A 95 -28.48 -4.54 0.01
CA ASN A 95 -27.39 -5.48 -0.22
C ASN A 95 -27.61 -6.13 -1.57
N ILE A 96 -26.70 -5.93 -2.51
CA ILE A 96 -26.81 -6.41 -3.89
C ILE A 96 -25.67 -7.36 -4.22
N THR A 97 -25.94 -8.32 -5.13
CA THR A 97 -24.93 -9.14 -5.81
C THR A 97 -25.02 -8.91 -7.31
N ILE A 98 -23.97 -8.38 -7.90
CA ILE A 98 -23.85 -8.22 -9.35
C ILE A 98 -23.44 -9.58 -9.93
N LEU A 99 -24.31 -10.16 -10.77
CA LEU A 99 -24.00 -11.46 -11.34
C LEU A 99 -22.75 -11.40 -12.22
N PRO A 100 -21.92 -12.45 -12.27
CA PRO A 100 -20.74 -12.48 -13.17
C PRO A 100 -21.12 -12.30 -14.64
N THR A 101 -22.35 -12.66 -15.01
CA THR A 101 -22.90 -12.54 -16.37
C THR A 101 -23.67 -11.23 -16.62
N ALA A 102 -23.71 -10.32 -15.65
CA ALA A 102 -24.39 -9.04 -15.81
C ALA A 102 -23.75 -8.24 -16.96
N ALA A 103 -24.52 -7.76 -17.91
CA ALA A 103 -23.97 -6.92 -18.98
C ALA A 103 -23.40 -5.62 -18.39
N PRO A 104 -22.16 -5.20 -18.74
CA PRO A 104 -21.64 -3.90 -18.32
C PRO A 104 -22.52 -2.74 -18.82
N GLY A 105 -22.55 -1.64 -18.06
CA GLY A 105 -23.31 -0.44 -18.41
C GLY A 105 -24.20 0.06 -17.27
N THR A 106 -24.87 1.15 -17.51
CA THR A 106 -25.74 1.81 -16.52
C THR A 106 -27.04 1.04 -16.28
N ARG A 107 -27.56 1.18 -15.07
CA ARG A 107 -28.83 0.64 -14.59
C ARG A 107 -29.63 1.74 -13.93
N ASP A 108 -30.94 1.73 -14.14
CA ASP A 108 -31.84 2.54 -13.36
C ASP A 108 -32.01 1.91 -11.96
N VAL A 109 -32.12 2.74 -10.95
CA VAL A 109 -32.36 2.30 -9.59
C VAL A 109 -33.72 2.73 -9.13
N ASN A 110 -34.50 1.78 -8.59
CA ASN A 110 -35.81 2.04 -8.03
C ASN A 110 -35.98 1.39 -6.65
N VAL A 111 -36.97 1.90 -5.88
CA VAL A 111 -37.44 1.28 -4.62
C VAL A 111 -38.98 1.37 -4.63
N THR A 112 -39.63 0.23 -4.65
CA THR A 112 -41.11 0.16 -4.57
C THR A 112 -41.56 -0.11 -3.15
N THR A 113 -42.60 0.56 -2.68
CA THR A 113 -43.16 0.40 -1.32
C THR A 113 -44.67 0.24 -1.41
N GLY A 114 -45.19 -0.98 -1.25
CA GLY A 114 -46.61 -1.29 -1.07
C GLY A 114 -47.57 -0.86 -2.17
N GLY A 115 -47.45 0.20 -2.80
CA GLY A 115 -48.27 0.80 -3.86
C GLY A 115 -47.66 2.09 -4.40
N GLU A 116 -46.59 2.53 -3.75
CA GLU A 116 -45.80 3.66 -4.21
C GLU A 116 -44.69 3.15 -5.14
N THR A 117 -44.57 3.78 -6.30
CA THR A 117 -43.49 3.56 -7.27
C THR A 117 -42.88 4.92 -7.59
N PRO A 118 -41.84 5.36 -6.89
CA PRO A 118 -41.13 6.60 -7.15
C PRO A 118 -40.54 6.62 -8.57
N ASP A 119 -40.29 7.82 -9.11
CA ASP A 119 -39.53 7.96 -10.34
C ASP A 119 -38.12 7.38 -10.13
N PRO A 120 -37.66 6.46 -11.00
CA PRO A 120 -36.36 5.81 -10.83
C PRO A 120 -35.21 6.79 -11.08
N LEU A 121 -34.09 6.57 -10.40
CA LEU A 121 -32.83 7.24 -10.73
C LEU A 121 -32.26 6.62 -12.01
N THR A 122 -32.50 7.28 -13.14
CA THR A 122 -32.06 6.82 -14.46
C THR A 122 -30.53 6.78 -14.53
N GLY A 123 -29.97 5.62 -14.90
CA GLY A 123 -28.51 5.40 -14.96
C GLY A 123 -27.81 5.52 -13.62
N GLY A 124 -28.51 5.40 -12.50
CA GLY A 124 -28.00 5.64 -11.15
C GLY A 124 -26.93 4.67 -10.68
N PHE A 125 -26.84 3.49 -11.28
CA PHE A 125 -25.83 2.50 -10.95
C PHE A 125 -25.14 1.95 -12.20
N THR A 126 -23.81 1.80 -12.18
CA THR A 126 -23.02 1.29 -13.31
C THR A 126 -22.41 -0.06 -12.99
N VAL A 127 -22.71 -1.06 -13.81
CA VAL A 127 -22.02 -2.35 -13.80
C VAL A 127 -20.75 -2.22 -14.64
N SER A 128 -19.59 -2.44 -14.02
CA SER A 128 -18.29 -2.50 -14.70
C SER A 128 -17.86 -3.94 -15.00
N THR A 129 -16.95 -4.11 -15.97
CA THR A 129 -16.35 -5.42 -16.27
C THR A 129 -15.44 -5.87 -15.12
N TYR A 130 -15.41 -7.17 -14.92
CA TYR A 130 -14.56 -7.85 -13.93
C TYR A 130 -13.17 -8.07 -14.53
N LYS A 131 -12.44 -6.98 -14.77
CA LYS A 131 -11.11 -7.05 -15.37
C LYS A 131 -10.10 -7.72 -14.44
N PRO A 132 -9.12 -8.45 -14.98
CA PRO A 132 -8.01 -8.93 -14.18
C PRO A 132 -7.22 -7.76 -13.59
N THR A 133 -6.67 -7.96 -12.41
CA THR A 133 -5.81 -6.97 -11.72
C THR A 133 -4.60 -7.69 -11.17
N ILE A 134 -3.40 -7.23 -11.53
CA ILE A 134 -2.15 -7.70 -10.95
C ILE A 134 -1.86 -6.92 -9.69
N ASP A 135 -1.64 -7.62 -8.59
CA ASP A 135 -1.23 -7.04 -7.32
C ASP A 135 0.31 -7.01 -7.20
N LYS A 136 0.95 -8.10 -7.60
CA LYS A 136 2.39 -8.25 -7.45
C LYS A 136 2.96 -9.21 -8.49
N VAL A 137 4.21 -8.94 -8.88
CA VAL A 137 5.02 -9.80 -9.75
C VAL A 137 6.32 -10.12 -9.02
N VAL A 138 6.62 -11.41 -8.80
CA VAL A 138 7.82 -11.83 -8.07
C VAL A 138 8.51 -12.98 -8.80
N PRO A 139 9.79 -12.84 -9.11
CA PRO A 139 10.60 -11.61 -9.05
C PRO A 139 10.12 -10.58 -10.07
N GLY A 140 10.41 -9.30 -9.85
CA GLY A 140 10.11 -8.19 -10.78
C GLY A 140 11.10 -8.10 -11.96
N SER A 141 12.09 -8.99 -11.99
CA SER A 141 13.09 -9.11 -13.06
C SER A 141 13.53 -10.55 -13.24
N GLY A 142 14.04 -10.88 -14.43
CA GLY A 142 14.61 -12.20 -14.67
C GLY A 142 14.95 -12.44 -16.14
N PRO A 143 15.81 -13.46 -16.44
CA PRO A 143 16.13 -13.82 -17.79
C PRO A 143 14.97 -14.59 -18.47
N PRO A 144 14.97 -14.69 -19.82
CA PRO A 144 14.09 -15.63 -20.50
C PRO A 144 14.21 -17.06 -19.92
N GLY A 145 13.06 -17.71 -19.68
CA GLY A 145 12.98 -19.02 -19.01
C GLY A 145 12.87 -18.96 -17.49
N ALA A 146 13.09 -17.82 -16.85
CA ALA A 146 12.86 -17.64 -15.42
C ALA A 146 11.37 -17.81 -15.08
N LEU A 147 11.10 -18.39 -13.90
CA LEU A 147 9.74 -18.47 -13.37
C LEU A 147 9.38 -17.17 -12.68
N VAL A 148 8.16 -16.71 -12.96
CA VAL A 148 7.58 -15.50 -12.39
C VAL A 148 6.24 -15.87 -11.78
N THR A 149 6.03 -15.50 -10.53
CA THR A 149 4.75 -15.60 -9.84
C THR A 149 4.05 -14.26 -9.93
N ILE A 150 2.83 -14.27 -10.44
CA ILE A 150 1.95 -13.11 -10.55
C ILE A 150 0.81 -13.36 -9.58
N THR A 151 0.62 -12.49 -8.60
CA THR A 151 -0.54 -12.52 -7.72
C THR A 151 -1.49 -11.38 -8.05
N GLY A 152 -2.79 -11.58 -7.79
CA GLY A 152 -3.81 -10.61 -8.10
C GLY A 152 -5.21 -11.19 -8.01
N PHE A 153 -6.13 -10.65 -8.81
CA PHE A 153 -7.54 -11.04 -8.81
C PHE A 153 -8.07 -11.16 -10.23
N ASN A 154 -9.10 -12.00 -10.39
CA ASN A 154 -9.90 -12.10 -11.60
C ASN A 154 -9.12 -12.65 -12.81
N PHE A 155 -8.12 -13.49 -12.54
CA PHE A 155 -7.39 -14.17 -13.61
C PHE A 155 -8.17 -15.33 -14.21
N GLY A 156 -9.26 -15.78 -13.54
CA GLY A 156 -10.05 -16.96 -13.87
C GLY A 156 -9.50 -18.24 -13.22
N SER A 157 -10.35 -19.21 -12.96
CA SER A 157 -9.99 -20.47 -12.28
C SER A 157 -9.04 -21.37 -13.09
N SER A 158 -8.94 -21.15 -14.41
CA SER A 158 -7.99 -21.79 -15.31
C SER A 158 -7.77 -20.93 -16.55
N ARG A 159 -6.69 -21.18 -17.31
CA ARG A 159 -6.39 -20.51 -18.58
C ARG A 159 -7.52 -20.58 -19.62
N GLU A 160 -8.37 -21.60 -19.52
CA GLU A 160 -9.46 -21.88 -20.46
C GLU A 160 -10.85 -21.44 -19.93
N SER A 161 -10.94 -20.94 -18.68
CA SER A 161 -12.20 -20.66 -18.01
C SER A 161 -12.74 -19.26 -18.28
N SER A 162 -12.69 -18.76 -19.50
CA SER A 162 -13.44 -17.54 -19.81
C SER A 162 -14.91 -17.88 -20.11
N ILE A 163 -15.83 -17.17 -19.48
CA ILE A 163 -17.28 -17.28 -19.71
C ILE A 163 -17.66 -16.96 -21.19
N LYS A 164 -16.73 -16.37 -21.94
CA LYS A 164 -16.87 -15.99 -23.37
C LYS A 164 -15.84 -16.66 -24.28
N ALA A 165 -15.49 -17.90 -24.06
CA ALA A 165 -14.44 -18.68 -24.71
C ALA A 165 -14.32 -18.51 -26.24
N THR A 166 -13.66 -17.45 -26.71
CA THR A 166 -13.13 -17.34 -28.07
C THR A 166 -11.61 -17.17 -28.11
N ALA A 167 -10.96 -16.90 -26.96
CA ALA A 167 -9.50 -16.84 -26.82
C ALA A 167 -9.08 -17.29 -25.40
N ALA A 168 -8.03 -18.11 -25.31
CA ALA A 168 -7.44 -18.50 -24.04
C ALA A 168 -6.83 -17.28 -23.33
N SER A 169 -6.95 -17.18 -22.00
CA SER A 169 -6.25 -16.20 -21.19
C SER A 169 -4.74 -16.37 -21.27
N TYR A 170 -3.97 -15.29 -21.24
CA TYR A 170 -2.51 -15.33 -21.36
C TYR A 170 -1.84 -14.21 -20.56
N VAL A 171 -0.54 -14.38 -20.35
CA VAL A 171 0.37 -13.34 -19.83
C VAL A 171 1.26 -12.87 -20.97
N SER A 172 1.48 -11.57 -21.08
CA SER A 172 2.47 -11.00 -22.00
C SER A 172 3.51 -10.18 -21.25
N PHE A 173 4.76 -10.28 -21.71
CA PHE A 173 5.90 -9.49 -21.22
C PHE A 173 6.26 -8.47 -22.31
N ASN A 174 5.88 -7.21 -22.10
CA ASN A 174 5.99 -6.13 -23.08
C ASN A 174 5.51 -6.55 -24.49
N GLY A 175 4.30 -7.17 -24.53
CA GLY A 175 3.65 -7.63 -25.76
C GLY A 175 4.07 -9.03 -26.24
N VAL A 176 5.13 -9.64 -25.72
CA VAL A 176 5.52 -11.02 -26.05
C VAL A 176 4.76 -12.00 -25.18
N VAL A 177 3.88 -12.81 -25.80
CA VAL A 177 3.00 -13.74 -25.09
C VAL A 177 3.78 -14.94 -24.56
N ALA A 178 3.58 -15.27 -23.29
CA ALA A 178 4.17 -16.44 -22.67
C ALA A 178 3.47 -17.73 -23.13
N SER A 179 4.25 -18.78 -23.37
CA SER A 179 3.77 -20.09 -23.82
C SER A 179 3.79 -21.16 -22.72
N GLU A 180 4.62 -20.99 -21.68
CA GLU A 180 4.85 -21.99 -20.64
C GLU A 180 4.34 -21.49 -19.27
N TYR A 181 3.37 -22.23 -18.71
CA TYR A 181 2.76 -21.95 -17.42
C TYR A 181 2.90 -23.17 -16.51
N GLN A 182 3.28 -22.94 -15.25
CA GLN A 182 3.29 -24.00 -14.23
C GLN A 182 1.99 -24.04 -13.43
N ALA A 183 1.36 -22.89 -13.19
CA ALA A 183 0.09 -22.81 -12.49
C ALA A 183 -0.74 -21.62 -13.00
N TRP A 184 -2.07 -21.77 -12.89
CA TRP A 184 -3.05 -20.73 -13.16
C TRP A 184 -4.24 -20.91 -12.22
N SER A 185 -4.56 -19.87 -11.47
CA SER A 185 -5.76 -19.77 -10.62
C SER A 185 -6.32 -18.36 -10.71
N ASP A 186 -7.48 -18.12 -10.11
CA ASP A 186 -8.11 -16.81 -10.10
C ASP A 186 -7.27 -15.71 -9.42
N THR A 187 -6.35 -16.10 -8.54
CA THR A 187 -5.54 -15.17 -7.73
C THR A 187 -4.04 -15.32 -7.91
N ALA A 188 -3.57 -16.32 -8.65
CA ALA A 188 -2.14 -16.54 -8.84
C ALA A 188 -1.85 -17.25 -10.18
N ILE A 189 -0.80 -16.78 -10.86
CA ILE A 189 -0.25 -17.38 -12.09
C ILE A 189 1.23 -17.60 -11.87
N ILE A 190 1.73 -18.79 -12.24
CA ILE A 190 3.18 -19.06 -12.32
C ILE A 190 3.51 -19.32 -13.79
N VAL A 191 4.34 -18.45 -14.36
CA VAL A 191 4.63 -18.41 -15.79
C VAL A 191 6.13 -18.25 -16.03
N LYS A 192 6.64 -18.82 -17.13
CA LYS A 192 8.02 -18.55 -17.56
C LYS A 192 8.10 -17.32 -18.43
N VAL A 193 9.14 -16.53 -18.21
CA VAL A 193 9.51 -15.40 -19.09
C VAL A 193 9.75 -15.95 -20.50
N PRO A 194 9.02 -15.48 -21.53
CA PRO A 194 9.16 -16.02 -22.88
C PRO A 194 10.48 -15.60 -23.54
N LEU A 195 10.97 -16.43 -24.42
CA LEU A 195 12.11 -16.08 -25.28
C LEU A 195 11.73 -14.91 -26.19
N GLY A 196 12.60 -13.91 -26.27
CA GLY A 196 12.36 -12.68 -27.04
C GLY A 196 11.60 -11.59 -26.30
N ALA A 197 11.23 -11.82 -25.02
CA ALA A 197 10.68 -10.76 -24.17
C ALA A 197 11.70 -9.60 -24.01
N SER A 198 11.18 -8.40 -23.88
CA SER A 198 11.93 -7.18 -23.55
C SER A 198 11.37 -6.54 -22.28
N SER A 199 12.18 -5.75 -21.60
CA SER A 199 11.73 -5.00 -20.40
C SER A 199 10.55 -4.08 -20.72
N GLY A 200 9.58 -4.04 -19.83
CA GLY A 200 8.33 -3.28 -20.02
C GLY A 200 7.18 -3.87 -19.22
N ASN A 201 5.96 -3.54 -19.60
CA ASN A 201 4.77 -3.98 -18.88
C ASN A 201 4.52 -5.49 -19.05
N LEU A 202 4.39 -6.18 -17.90
CA LEU A 202 3.77 -7.48 -17.82
C LEU A 202 2.26 -7.29 -17.67
N VAL A 203 1.48 -7.98 -18.49
CA VAL A 203 0.01 -7.84 -18.53
C VAL A 203 -0.62 -9.23 -18.55
N VAL A 204 -1.67 -9.41 -17.75
CA VAL A 204 -2.57 -10.58 -17.82
C VAL A 204 -3.78 -10.19 -18.66
N THR A 205 -4.01 -10.92 -19.74
CA THR A 205 -5.18 -10.75 -20.61
C THR A 205 -6.15 -11.91 -20.39
N THR A 206 -7.40 -11.57 -20.15
CA THR A 206 -8.52 -12.53 -20.06
C THR A 206 -9.60 -12.16 -21.08
N ALA A 207 -10.68 -12.92 -21.17
CA ALA A 207 -11.82 -12.57 -22.01
C ALA A 207 -12.48 -11.24 -21.60
N GLU A 208 -12.28 -10.83 -20.35
CA GLU A 208 -12.84 -9.58 -19.78
C GLU A 208 -11.92 -8.37 -20.03
N GLY A 209 -10.77 -8.57 -20.66
CA GLY A 209 -9.80 -7.54 -21.06
C GLY A 209 -8.45 -7.67 -20.37
N ASP A 210 -7.66 -6.61 -20.48
CA ASP A 210 -6.30 -6.54 -19.96
C ASP A 210 -6.29 -6.04 -18.51
N SER A 211 -5.36 -6.58 -17.72
CA SER A 211 -5.02 -6.07 -16.38
C SER A 211 -4.33 -4.70 -16.46
N ASN A 212 -4.07 -4.09 -15.30
CA ASN A 212 -2.99 -3.11 -15.18
C ASN A 212 -1.67 -3.74 -15.64
N GLY A 213 -0.76 -2.91 -16.16
CA GLY A 213 0.60 -3.32 -16.48
C GLY A 213 1.49 -3.19 -15.25
N GLU A 214 2.26 -4.24 -14.96
CA GLU A 214 3.34 -4.21 -13.97
C GLU A 214 4.69 -4.20 -14.66
N GLN A 215 5.62 -3.36 -14.19
CA GLN A 215 6.96 -3.29 -14.78
C GLN A 215 7.73 -4.59 -14.52
N PHE A 216 8.25 -5.20 -15.59
CA PHE A 216 9.12 -6.35 -15.51
C PHE A 216 10.42 -6.09 -16.29
N THR A 217 11.56 -6.34 -15.65
CA THR A 217 12.87 -6.13 -16.29
C THR A 217 13.41 -7.44 -16.82
N ILE A 218 13.60 -7.52 -18.14
CA ILE A 218 14.33 -8.62 -18.76
C ILE A 218 15.83 -8.36 -18.58
N GLY A 219 16.48 -9.27 -17.89
CA GLY A 219 17.90 -9.17 -17.61
C GLY A 219 18.54 -10.56 -17.42
N PRO A 220 19.84 -10.64 -17.33
CA PRO A 220 20.54 -11.90 -17.05
C PRO A 220 20.36 -12.35 -15.60
N ALA A 221 19.71 -11.55 -14.72
CA ALA A 221 19.71 -11.71 -13.28
C ALA A 221 18.38 -11.28 -12.64
N TYR A 222 18.12 -11.79 -11.43
CA TYR A 222 17.11 -11.29 -10.50
C TYR A 222 17.68 -10.07 -9.79
N SER A 223 16.98 -8.93 -9.82
CA SER A 223 17.53 -7.67 -9.36
C SER A 223 16.79 -7.11 -8.15
N TYR A 224 17.54 -6.47 -7.25
CA TYR A 224 17.06 -5.67 -6.13
C TYR A 224 17.74 -4.31 -6.14
N TYR A 225 17.02 -3.29 -5.71
CA TYR A 225 17.47 -1.91 -5.77
C TYR A 225 17.24 -1.22 -4.42
N PHE A 226 18.23 -0.43 -4.00
CA PHE A 226 18.21 0.38 -2.78
C PHE A 226 18.64 1.80 -3.13
N ALA A 227 17.76 2.78 -2.93
CA ALA A 227 18.05 4.18 -3.28
C ALA A 227 18.80 4.91 -2.17
N GLU A 228 18.49 4.60 -0.91
CA GLU A 228 19.18 5.13 0.26
C GLU A 228 20.42 4.29 0.53
N GLY A 229 21.44 4.90 1.13
CA GLY A 229 22.67 4.27 1.60
C GLY A 229 23.75 5.29 1.89
N THR A 230 24.51 5.03 2.99
CA THR A 230 25.64 5.90 3.35
C THR A 230 26.67 5.18 4.20
N THR A 231 27.94 5.48 3.92
CA THR A 231 29.09 5.05 4.75
C THR A 231 29.74 6.24 5.48
N ARG A 232 28.99 7.32 5.71
CA ARG A 232 29.46 8.48 6.48
C ARG A 232 29.82 8.07 7.91
N PRO A 233 30.70 8.82 8.59
CA PRO A 233 30.96 8.59 10.02
C PRO A 233 29.66 8.49 10.82
N ASN A 234 29.59 7.59 11.77
CA ASN A 234 28.42 7.27 12.59
C ASN A 234 27.29 6.50 11.87
N PHE A 235 27.55 5.98 10.67
CA PHE A 235 26.66 5.06 9.98
C PHE A 235 27.38 3.74 9.70
N GLN A 236 26.63 2.65 9.82
CA GLN A 236 27.06 1.31 9.40
C GLN A 236 25.99 0.72 8.50
N GLU A 237 26.31 0.58 7.25
CA GLU A 237 25.45 0.00 6.23
C GLU A 237 25.88 -1.43 5.95
N TRP A 238 24.91 -2.31 5.93
CA TRP A 238 25.08 -3.73 5.64
C TRP A 238 24.18 -4.13 4.47
N LEU A 239 24.54 -5.21 3.80
CA LEU A 239 23.71 -5.87 2.80
C LEU A 239 23.57 -7.34 3.19
N CYS A 240 22.35 -7.77 3.45
CA CYS A 240 22.01 -9.14 3.80
C CYS A 240 21.39 -9.85 2.61
N LEU A 241 21.93 -11.01 2.24
CA LEU A 241 21.51 -11.82 1.09
C LEU A 241 21.12 -13.21 1.57
N MET A 242 19.88 -13.63 1.31
CA MET A 242 19.41 -14.98 1.58
C MET A 242 19.26 -15.75 0.27
N ASN A 243 19.85 -16.94 0.22
CA ASN A 243 19.67 -17.87 -0.89
C ASN A 243 18.79 -19.07 -0.45
N PRO A 244 17.49 -19.07 -0.78
CA PRO A 244 16.58 -20.16 -0.43
C PRO A 244 16.70 -21.37 -1.37
N ASN A 245 17.58 -21.31 -2.38
CA ASN A 245 17.72 -22.37 -3.38
C ASN A 245 18.63 -23.50 -2.89
N VAL A 246 18.41 -24.68 -3.46
CA VAL A 246 19.27 -25.88 -3.21
C VAL A 246 20.63 -25.82 -3.93
N ASP A 247 20.84 -24.78 -4.73
CA ASP A 247 22.11 -24.50 -5.41
C ASP A 247 22.65 -23.14 -4.97
N LYS A 248 23.97 -22.99 -5.12
CA LYS A 248 24.67 -21.74 -4.89
C LYS A 248 24.16 -20.63 -5.84
N ALA A 249 23.91 -19.43 -5.33
CA ALA A 249 23.62 -18.23 -6.08
C ALA A 249 24.90 -17.42 -6.36
N LYS A 250 25.02 -16.87 -7.57
CA LYS A 250 26.06 -15.90 -7.93
C LYS A 250 25.39 -14.53 -7.96
N VAL A 251 25.94 -13.63 -7.16
CA VAL A 251 25.38 -12.28 -6.98
C VAL A 251 26.43 -11.27 -7.40
N HIS A 252 26.02 -10.30 -8.21
CA HIS A 252 26.79 -9.10 -8.54
C HIS A 252 26.14 -7.89 -7.89
N VAL A 253 26.90 -7.15 -7.08
CA VAL A 253 26.45 -5.92 -6.45
C VAL A 253 27.08 -4.72 -7.17
N THR A 254 26.26 -3.76 -7.57
CA THR A 254 26.73 -2.48 -8.14
C THR A 254 26.38 -1.36 -7.17
N TYR A 255 27.41 -0.70 -6.66
CA TYR A 255 27.32 0.49 -5.81
C TYR A 255 27.39 1.73 -6.69
N MET A 256 26.37 2.61 -6.64
CA MET A 256 26.27 3.83 -7.43
C MET A 256 26.38 5.05 -6.52
N MET A 257 27.44 5.85 -6.66
CA MET A 257 27.67 7.05 -5.86
C MET A 257 26.99 8.29 -6.46
N GLY A 258 26.78 9.31 -5.62
CA GLY A 258 26.13 10.55 -6.04
C GLY A 258 26.94 11.38 -7.07
N ASP A 259 28.22 11.08 -7.26
CA ASP A 259 29.09 11.70 -8.27
C ASP A 259 29.07 10.96 -9.63
N GLY A 260 28.26 9.90 -9.75
CA GLY A 260 28.14 9.08 -10.96
C GLY A 260 29.18 7.96 -11.07
N THR A 261 30.10 7.84 -10.08
CA THR A 261 31.04 6.69 -10.05
C THR A 261 30.33 5.44 -9.58
N THR A 262 30.79 4.30 -10.08
CA THR A 262 30.25 2.98 -9.69
C THR A 262 31.37 2.05 -9.24
N GLN A 263 31.05 1.12 -8.32
CA GLN A 263 31.94 0.05 -7.92
C GLN A 263 31.17 -1.28 -7.90
N GLY A 264 31.78 -2.34 -8.39
CA GLY A 264 31.20 -3.68 -8.44
C GLY A 264 31.80 -4.62 -7.40
N GLN A 265 31.01 -5.63 -6.97
CA GLN A 265 31.43 -6.72 -6.11
C GLN A 265 30.72 -8.01 -6.51
N ASP A 266 31.48 -9.10 -6.67
CA ASP A 266 30.92 -10.43 -6.89
C ASP A 266 30.87 -11.23 -5.58
N ILE A 267 29.72 -11.83 -5.30
CA ILE A 267 29.44 -12.60 -4.10
C ILE A 267 28.90 -13.97 -4.47
N SER A 268 29.28 -14.98 -3.73
CA SER A 268 28.73 -16.32 -3.86
C SER A 268 27.99 -16.69 -2.57
N VAL A 269 26.65 -16.79 -2.67
CA VAL A 269 25.80 -17.19 -1.54
C VAL A 269 25.57 -18.70 -1.59
N PRO A 270 26.00 -19.51 -0.61
CA PRO A 270 25.79 -20.95 -0.61
C PRO A 270 24.31 -21.30 -0.63
N GLN A 271 24.00 -22.55 -0.98
CA GLN A 271 22.63 -23.08 -0.94
C GLN A 271 22.03 -23.03 0.46
N LEU A 272 20.72 -22.75 0.57
CA LEU A 272 19.98 -22.74 1.83
C LEU A 272 20.73 -21.98 2.94
N SER A 273 21.28 -20.83 2.60
CA SER A 273 22.17 -20.06 3.48
C SER A 273 22.04 -18.55 3.22
N ARG A 274 22.81 -17.79 3.97
CA ARG A 274 22.88 -16.33 3.84
C ARG A 274 24.33 -15.84 3.72
N ALA A 275 24.48 -14.59 3.24
CA ALA A 275 25.73 -13.84 3.29
C ALA A 275 25.43 -12.40 3.73
N THR A 276 26.35 -11.82 4.50
CA THR A 276 26.26 -10.43 4.96
C THR A 276 27.49 -9.68 4.48
N VAL A 277 27.29 -8.49 3.92
CA VAL A 277 28.34 -7.59 3.44
C VAL A 277 28.36 -6.34 4.30
N TYR A 278 29.53 -5.96 4.81
CA TYR A 278 29.72 -4.64 5.39
C TYR A 278 30.14 -3.67 4.30
N VAL A 279 29.22 -2.79 3.89
CA VAL A 279 29.39 -1.94 2.71
C VAL A 279 30.61 -1.02 2.80
N PRO A 280 30.95 -0.41 3.97
CA PRO A 280 32.16 0.41 4.10
C PRO A 280 33.48 -0.32 3.79
N ASP A 281 33.55 -1.63 3.99
CA ASP A 281 34.77 -2.43 3.64
C ASP A 281 34.96 -2.53 2.12
N VAL A 282 33.88 -2.35 1.35
CA VAL A 282 33.90 -2.43 -0.12
C VAL A 282 34.19 -1.08 -0.75
N ILE A 283 33.39 -0.06 -0.41
CA ILE A 283 33.44 1.25 -1.11
C ILE A 283 34.19 2.35 -0.34
N GLY A 284 34.66 2.03 0.89
CA GLY A 284 35.29 3.00 1.79
C GLY A 284 34.27 3.83 2.55
N LEU A 285 34.80 4.71 3.42
CA LEU A 285 34.00 5.60 4.26
C LEU A 285 33.62 6.91 3.52
N SER A 286 32.64 7.63 4.10
CA SER A 286 32.21 8.98 3.67
C SER A 286 31.62 9.00 2.26
N LYS A 287 30.86 8.00 1.90
CA LYS A 287 30.12 7.90 0.63
C LYS A 287 28.62 7.94 0.90
N ASP A 288 27.88 8.60 0.01
CA ASP A 288 26.46 8.39 -0.19
C ASP A 288 26.32 7.44 -1.39
N VAL A 289 25.60 6.38 -1.22
CA VAL A 289 25.54 5.28 -2.17
C VAL A 289 24.10 4.81 -2.36
N SER A 290 23.78 4.35 -3.55
CA SER A 290 22.64 3.47 -3.79
C SER A 290 23.15 2.16 -4.37
N THR A 291 22.38 1.09 -4.14
CA THR A 291 22.86 -0.26 -4.43
C THR A 291 21.91 -0.96 -5.39
N ARG A 292 22.48 -1.69 -6.35
CA ARG A 292 21.79 -2.67 -7.17
C ARG A 292 22.41 -4.04 -6.92
N VAL A 293 21.57 -5.04 -6.69
CA VAL A 293 21.96 -6.44 -6.50
C VAL A 293 21.38 -7.26 -7.63
N ASP A 294 22.22 -7.93 -8.40
CA ASP A 294 21.83 -8.84 -9.49
C ASP A 294 22.24 -10.28 -9.14
N SER A 295 21.32 -11.24 -9.25
CA SER A 295 21.58 -12.65 -8.95
C SER A 295 21.16 -13.57 -10.09
N ASP A 296 21.91 -14.64 -10.30
CA ASP A 296 21.56 -15.70 -11.28
C ASP A 296 20.42 -16.63 -10.81
N LYS A 297 19.97 -16.47 -9.55
CA LYS A 297 18.87 -17.22 -8.93
C LYS A 297 17.99 -16.32 -8.09
N PRO A 298 16.71 -16.69 -7.85
CA PRO A 298 15.89 -15.96 -6.88
C PRO A 298 16.56 -15.95 -5.50
N ILE A 299 16.79 -14.77 -4.95
CA ILE A 299 17.32 -14.55 -3.60
C ILE A 299 16.43 -13.55 -2.88
N VAL A 300 16.71 -13.25 -1.63
CA VAL A 300 16.19 -12.07 -0.94
C VAL A 300 17.34 -11.17 -0.58
N ALA A 301 17.17 -9.87 -0.76
CA ALA A 301 18.16 -8.87 -0.38
C ALA A 301 17.53 -7.80 0.51
N GLU A 302 18.17 -7.56 1.67
CA GLU A 302 17.81 -6.52 2.64
C GLU A 302 19.01 -5.64 2.94
N ARG A 303 18.75 -4.39 3.30
CA ARG A 303 19.78 -3.42 3.65
C ARG A 303 19.53 -2.83 5.04
N PRO A 304 20.02 -3.48 6.10
CA PRO A 304 20.02 -2.88 7.42
C PRO A 304 21.07 -1.78 7.55
N MET A 305 20.71 -0.71 8.24
CA MET A 305 21.58 0.41 8.54
C MET A 305 21.44 0.80 10.01
N TYR A 306 22.58 0.97 10.70
CA TYR A 306 22.66 1.41 12.09
C TYR A 306 23.37 2.76 12.14
N PHE A 307 22.91 3.67 13.01
CA PHE A 307 23.43 5.03 13.00
C PHE A 307 23.36 5.74 14.35
N ASN A 308 24.21 6.77 14.45
CA ASN A 308 24.08 7.89 15.38
C ASN A 308 23.99 9.17 14.56
N TYR A 309 22.76 9.52 14.15
CA TYR A 309 22.48 10.61 13.24
C TYR A 309 22.73 11.96 13.91
N LEU A 310 23.37 12.87 13.16
CA LEU A 310 23.60 14.25 13.56
C LEU A 310 22.61 15.15 12.81
N PRO A 311 21.52 15.60 13.46
CA PRO A 311 20.45 16.32 12.78
C PRO A 311 20.91 17.68 12.27
N VAL A 312 20.48 18.02 11.06
CA VAL A 312 20.79 19.31 10.38
C VAL A 312 20.04 20.45 11.06
N TYR A 313 18.78 20.20 11.46
CA TYR A 313 17.90 21.22 12.02
C TYR A 313 17.84 21.22 13.57
N ALA A 314 18.61 20.34 14.21
CA ALA A 314 18.78 20.32 15.66
C ALA A 314 20.27 20.11 16.03
N PRO A 315 21.16 21.07 15.66
CA PRO A 315 22.60 20.93 15.82
C PRO A 315 22.99 20.71 17.29
N GLY A 316 23.92 19.77 17.52
CA GLY A 316 24.38 19.37 18.85
C GLY A 316 23.57 18.23 19.48
N GLN A 317 22.47 17.79 18.88
CA GLN A 317 21.78 16.56 19.24
C GLN A 317 22.39 15.35 18.52
N GLN A 318 22.07 14.17 19.04
CA GLN A 318 22.43 12.87 18.43
C GLN A 318 21.20 11.97 18.54
N TRP A 319 20.79 11.41 17.40
CA TRP A 319 19.64 10.51 17.31
C TRP A 319 20.12 9.12 16.91
N ASN A 320 20.04 8.19 17.86
CA ASN A 320 20.45 6.80 17.66
C ASN A 320 19.33 6.00 17.02
N GLY A 321 19.69 5.03 16.20
CA GLY A 321 18.69 4.15 15.62
C GLY A 321 19.27 3.17 14.62
N GLY A 322 18.36 2.53 13.91
CA GLY A 322 18.62 1.70 12.75
C GLY A 322 17.32 1.46 12.00
N HIS A 323 17.47 1.15 10.73
CA HIS A 323 16.36 0.75 9.86
C HIS A 323 16.80 -0.35 8.92
N ASP A 324 15.83 -1.04 8.36
CA ASP A 324 16.04 -2.08 7.36
C ASP A 324 14.94 -2.02 6.30
N VAL A 325 15.28 -2.35 5.06
CA VAL A 325 14.34 -2.45 3.95
C VAL A 325 14.67 -3.65 3.07
N ILE A 326 13.63 -4.30 2.53
CA ILE A 326 13.76 -5.20 1.39
C ILE A 326 13.90 -4.35 0.13
N GLY A 327 14.87 -4.66 -0.72
CA GLY A 327 15.12 -3.91 -1.95
C GLY A 327 13.92 -3.95 -2.92
N ALA A 328 13.70 -2.83 -3.62
CA ALA A 328 12.72 -2.77 -4.70
C ALA A 328 13.05 -3.79 -5.80
N LEU A 329 12.05 -4.48 -6.31
CA LEU A 329 12.23 -5.56 -7.30
C LEU A 329 12.46 -5.05 -8.73
N ALA A 330 12.05 -3.81 -9.00
CA ALA A 330 12.22 -3.17 -10.30
C ALA A 330 12.15 -1.63 -10.16
N PRO A 331 12.81 -0.88 -11.07
CA PRO A 331 12.59 0.56 -11.17
C PRO A 331 11.15 0.87 -11.63
N GLY A 332 10.54 1.87 -11.02
CA GLY A 332 9.17 2.32 -11.31
C GLY A 332 9.12 3.77 -11.78
N ALA A 333 8.07 4.13 -12.52
CA ALA A 333 7.80 5.50 -12.92
C ALA A 333 7.05 6.30 -11.84
N GLU A 334 6.48 5.62 -10.85
CA GLU A 334 5.73 6.23 -9.74
C GLU A 334 6.10 5.58 -8.41
N TRP A 335 6.18 6.40 -7.35
CA TRP A 335 6.38 5.95 -5.97
C TRP A 335 5.54 6.81 -5.03
N TYR A 336 5.03 6.21 -3.97
CA TYR A 336 4.11 6.86 -3.03
C TYR A 336 4.54 6.62 -1.59
N PHE A 337 4.44 7.67 -0.77
CA PHE A 337 4.72 7.67 0.66
C PHE A 337 3.57 8.33 1.41
N ALA A 338 2.91 7.60 2.31
CA ALA A 338 1.75 8.10 3.04
C ALA A 338 2.15 8.85 4.32
N GLU A 339 3.22 8.42 4.97
CA GLU A 339 3.82 9.07 6.12
C GLU A 339 4.78 10.16 5.67
N GLY A 340 4.93 11.21 6.46
CA GLY A 340 5.90 12.28 6.27
C GLY A 340 5.62 13.47 7.18
N THR A 341 6.69 14.06 7.72
CA THR A 341 6.58 15.25 8.57
C THR A 341 7.88 16.05 8.65
N THR A 342 7.74 17.37 8.67
CA THR A 342 8.84 18.32 8.91
C THR A 342 8.71 19.02 10.26
N ARG A 343 7.94 18.46 11.23
CA ARG A 343 7.79 18.99 12.58
C ARG A 343 9.14 19.07 13.29
N PRO A 344 9.28 19.97 14.29
CA PRO A 344 10.44 19.94 15.16
C PRO A 344 10.66 18.54 15.75
N GLY A 345 11.90 18.07 15.74
CA GLY A 345 12.25 16.71 16.14
C GLY A 345 12.17 15.68 15.01
N PHE A 346 11.90 16.09 13.78
CA PHE A 346 11.89 15.19 12.61
C PHE A 346 12.72 15.78 11.46
N GLU A 347 13.46 14.91 10.78
CA GLU A 347 14.16 15.22 9.53
C GLU A 347 13.83 14.14 8.50
N GLU A 348 13.07 14.54 7.48
CA GLU A 348 12.60 13.68 6.40
C GLU A 348 13.39 13.95 5.13
N TRP A 349 13.80 12.88 4.48
CA TRP A 349 14.52 12.90 3.22
C TRP A 349 13.82 12.00 2.20
N ILE A 350 14.01 12.29 0.91
CA ILE A 350 13.65 11.37 -0.19
C ILE A 350 14.94 11.04 -0.93
N CYS A 351 15.29 9.77 -0.99
CA CYS A 351 16.43 9.25 -1.73
C CYS A 351 15.95 8.69 -3.08
N LEU A 352 16.55 9.17 -4.16
CA LEU A 352 16.24 8.74 -5.52
C LEU A 352 17.45 8.03 -6.13
N GLN A 353 17.25 6.84 -6.69
CA GLN A 353 18.24 6.13 -7.49
C GLN A 353 17.77 6.09 -8.94
N ASN A 354 18.63 6.51 -9.86
CA ASN A 354 18.43 6.32 -11.28
C ASN A 354 19.38 5.23 -11.80
N PRO A 355 18.92 3.99 -11.93
CA PRO A 355 19.78 2.90 -12.43
C PRO A 355 19.90 2.87 -13.95
N THR A 356 19.28 3.81 -14.67
CA THR A 356 19.24 3.86 -16.14
C THR A 356 20.42 4.65 -16.71
N THR A 357 20.57 4.60 -18.02
CA THR A 357 21.60 5.35 -18.78
C THR A 357 21.12 6.73 -19.27
N ALA A 358 19.87 7.10 -18.98
CA ALA A 358 19.29 8.40 -19.30
C ALA A 358 19.14 9.24 -18.01
N THR A 359 19.12 10.56 -18.15
CA THR A 359 18.72 11.44 -17.04
C THR A 359 17.24 11.23 -16.73
N ALA A 360 16.89 11.06 -15.46
CA ALA A 360 15.52 10.99 -14.98
C ALA A 360 15.02 12.41 -14.64
N HIS A 361 13.90 12.82 -15.25
CA HIS A 361 13.21 14.06 -14.91
C HIS A 361 12.10 13.71 -13.89
N VAL A 362 12.37 14.02 -12.63
CA VAL A 362 11.51 13.61 -11.51
C VAL A 362 10.66 14.78 -11.04
N GLN A 363 9.38 14.51 -10.76
CA GLN A 363 8.46 15.42 -10.10
C GLN A 363 8.02 14.81 -8.76
N ILE A 364 8.14 15.58 -7.68
CA ILE A 364 7.63 15.20 -6.37
C ILE A 364 6.43 16.10 -6.06
N LEU A 365 5.26 15.48 -5.88
CA LEU A 365 4.03 16.13 -5.42
C LEU A 365 3.86 15.83 -3.93
N TYR A 366 3.98 16.86 -3.09
CA TYR A 366 3.69 16.79 -1.67
C TYR A 366 2.21 17.13 -1.43
N MET A 367 1.50 16.25 -0.72
CA MET A 367 0.12 16.45 -0.29
C MET A 367 0.13 16.74 1.21
N LEU A 368 -0.23 17.95 1.60
CA LEU A 368 -0.13 18.41 2.97
C LEU A 368 -1.38 18.01 3.78
N GLY A 369 -1.24 17.85 5.09
CA GLY A 369 -2.36 17.58 5.99
C GLY A 369 -3.44 18.68 5.98
N THR A 370 -3.15 19.84 5.42
CA THR A 370 -4.12 20.94 5.19
C THR A 370 -4.97 20.76 3.93
N GLY A 371 -4.68 19.76 3.09
CA GLY A 371 -5.27 19.59 1.75
C GLY A 371 -4.62 20.44 0.65
N GLN A 372 -3.58 21.20 0.97
CA GLN A 372 -2.77 21.91 -0.03
C GLN A 372 -1.75 20.96 -0.65
N THR A 373 -1.32 21.27 -1.87
CA THR A 373 -0.26 20.53 -2.55
C THR A 373 0.89 21.45 -2.95
N MET A 374 2.11 20.89 -2.95
CA MET A 374 3.33 21.55 -3.44
C MET A 374 4.05 20.63 -4.41
N THR A 375 4.75 21.16 -5.39
CA THR A 375 5.48 20.37 -6.39
C THR A 375 6.92 20.82 -6.50
N GLN A 376 7.82 19.83 -6.62
CA GLN A 376 9.26 20.05 -6.82
C GLN A 376 9.77 19.21 -8.00
N GLY A 377 10.45 19.84 -8.95
CA GLY A 377 11.12 19.19 -10.08
C GLY A 377 12.60 18.93 -9.77
N ILE A 378 13.11 17.77 -10.15
CA ILE A 378 14.48 17.34 -9.88
C ILE A 378 15.00 16.48 -11.03
N ASP A 379 16.24 16.76 -11.47
CA ASP A 379 16.95 15.87 -12.40
C ASP A 379 17.90 14.96 -11.64
N VAL A 380 17.85 13.66 -11.95
CA VAL A 380 18.77 12.64 -11.45
C VAL A 380 19.56 12.08 -12.63
N GLY A 381 20.87 12.29 -12.62
CA GLY A 381 21.76 11.86 -13.72
C GLY A 381 21.74 10.32 -13.90
N PRO A 382 22.25 9.82 -15.04
CA PRO A 382 22.33 8.40 -15.31
C PRO A 382 23.26 7.68 -14.33
N THR A 383 22.85 6.48 -13.89
CA THR A 383 23.59 5.62 -12.95
C THR A 383 24.05 6.33 -11.67
N THR A 384 23.21 7.21 -11.11
CA THR A 384 23.52 7.99 -9.92
C THR A 384 22.33 8.05 -8.95
N ARG A 385 22.53 8.75 -7.86
CA ARG A 385 21.54 8.98 -6.82
C ARG A 385 21.42 10.45 -6.44
N LYS A 386 20.29 10.81 -5.79
CA LYS A 386 20.09 12.15 -5.23
C LYS A 386 19.27 12.05 -3.94
N THR A 387 19.68 12.82 -2.93
CA THR A 387 18.92 12.97 -1.68
C THR A 387 18.26 14.34 -1.65
N ILE A 388 16.98 14.39 -1.31
CA ILE A 388 16.14 15.57 -1.26
C ILE A 388 15.80 15.87 0.20
N ASP A 389 16.06 17.09 0.64
CA ASP A 389 15.60 17.61 1.94
C ASP A 389 14.15 18.07 1.81
N VAL A 390 13.22 17.31 2.42
CA VAL A 390 11.79 17.61 2.34
C VAL A 390 11.47 18.92 3.05
N ARG A 391 12.09 19.18 4.21
CA ARG A 391 11.88 20.44 4.95
C ARG A 391 12.33 21.66 4.16
N ALA A 392 13.43 21.58 3.41
CA ALA A 392 13.86 22.66 2.53
C ALA A 392 12.88 22.91 1.38
N ALA A 393 12.16 21.87 0.94
CA ALA A 393 11.19 21.96 -0.15
C ALA A 393 9.84 22.54 0.28
N ILE A 394 9.28 22.08 1.41
CA ILE A 394 7.90 22.41 1.83
C ILE A 394 7.81 23.27 3.10
N GLY A 395 8.93 23.61 3.73
CA GLY A 395 8.98 24.34 4.98
C GLY A 395 8.92 23.46 6.23
N ALA A 396 9.00 24.09 7.38
CA ALA A 396 8.99 23.44 8.68
C ALA A 396 7.57 23.27 9.24
N ASN A 397 7.39 22.31 10.16
CA ASN A 397 6.17 22.09 10.93
C ASN A 397 4.95 21.72 10.06
N VAL A 398 5.18 20.85 9.07
CA VAL A 398 4.16 20.39 8.11
C VAL A 398 4.12 18.87 8.12
N ASP A 399 2.91 18.29 8.18
CA ASP A 399 2.70 16.88 7.86
C ASP A 399 2.42 16.76 6.37
N CYS A 400 3.07 15.83 5.72
CA CYS A 400 2.96 15.61 4.28
C CYS A 400 2.86 14.13 3.95
N SER A 401 2.44 13.84 2.76
CA SER A 401 2.68 12.61 2.03
C SER A 401 3.23 12.97 0.66
N ALA A 402 3.94 12.06 0.01
CA ALA A 402 4.59 12.35 -1.26
C ALA A 402 4.18 11.38 -2.36
N LYS A 403 4.03 11.90 -3.59
CA LYS A 403 4.00 11.15 -4.82
C LYS A 403 5.21 11.56 -5.66
N VAL A 404 6.06 10.61 -6.01
CA VAL A 404 7.22 10.79 -6.89
C VAL A 404 6.86 10.22 -8.25
N THR A 405 7.06 11.00 -9.33
CA THR A 405 6.86 10.57 -10.71
C THR A 405 8.12 10.83 -11.52
N SER A 406 8.41 9.97 -12.49
CA SER A 406 9.59 10.09 -13.35
C SER A 406 9.28 9.64 -14.78
N ASP A 407 9.95 10.24 -15.76
CA ASP A 407 9.84 9.87 -17.17
C ASP A 407 10.60 8.56 -17.52
N VAL A 408 11.53 8.14 -16.65
CA VAL A 408 12.22 6.85 -16.74
C VAL A 408 12.11 6.12 -15.40
N GLY A 409 12.28 4.79 -15.40
CA GLY A 409 12.21 4.00 -14.17
C GLY A 409 13.30 4.37 -13.17
N ILE A 410 12.91 4.77 -11.97
CA ILE A 410 13.77 5.09 -10.82
C ILE A 410 13.37 4.26 -9.61
N ILE A 411 14.15 4.34 -8.53
CA ILE A 411 13.77 3.88 -7.20
C ILE A 411 13.65 5.10 -6.29
N ALA A 412 12.68 5.07 -5.38
CA ALA A 412 12.55 6.07 -4.33
C ALA A 412 12.40 5.41 -2.97
N GLU A 413 13.17 5.89 -1.99
CA GLU A 413 13.09 5.56 -0.57
C GLU A 413 12.92 6.84 0.25
N ARG A 414 12.29 6.71 1.42
CA ARG A 414 12.07 7.83 2.33
C ARG A 414 12.65 7.52 3.71
N PRO A 415 13.92 7.82 3.95
CA PRO A 415 14.47 7.81 5.30
C PRO A 415 13.95 9.00 6.11
N MET A 416 13.61 8.73 7.38
CA MET A 416 13.24 9.75 8.36
C MET A 416 13.97 9.51 9.66
N TYR A 417 14.58 10.57 10.20
CA TYR A 417 15.26 10.57 11.50
C TYR A 417 14.47 11.40 12.49
N PHE A 418 14.44 10.98 13.76
CA PHE A 418 13.55 11.64 14.73
C PHE A 418 14.10 11.67 16.15
N ASN A 419 13.58 12.63 16.90
CA ASN A 419 13.53 12.73 18.34
C ASN A 419 12.06 12.95 18.72
N TYR A 420 11.33 11.84 18.89
CA TYR A 420 9.90 11.81 19.16
C TYR A 420 9.62 11.94 20.66
N MET A 421 8.60 12.72 21.01
CA MET A 421 8.11 12.84 22.40
C MET A 421 7.06 11.76 22.66
N GLY A 422 7.45 10.70 23.36
CA GLY A 422 6.56 9.60 23.71
C GLY A 422 5.61 9.89 24.88
N ASP A 423 4.82 8.90 25.27
CA ASP A 423 3.78 8.98 26.31
C ASP A 423 4.25 9.49 27.69
N ALA A 424 5.48 9.16 28.08
CA ALA A 424 6.05 9.53 29.37
C ALA A 424 6.75 10.89 29.39
N ASN A 425 6.60 11.70 28.32
CA ASN A 425 7.41 12.87 28.02
C ASN A 425 8.91 12.55 27.92
N ASP A 426 9.24 11.30 27.56
CA ASP A 426 10.59 10.84 27.26
C ASP A 426 10.89 11.06 25.78
N ASN A 427 12.12 11.44 25.47
CA ASN A 427 12.60 11.56 24.10
C ASN A 427 12.98 10.19 23.56
N TRP A 428 12.28 9.75 22.50
CA TRP A 428 12.60 8.52 21.78
C TRP A 428 13.30 8.88 20.47
N THR A 429 14.58 8.54 20.35
CA THR A 429 15.36 8.84 19.17
C THR A 429 15.43 7.63 18.25
N GLY A 430 15.44 7.86 16.97
CA GLY A 430 15.50 6.79 15.98
C GLY A 430 15.52 7.29 14.56
N GLY A 431 15.24 6.37 13.67
CA GLY A 431 14.95 6.63 12.28
C GLY A 431 14.42 5.38 11.62
N HIS A 432 13.68 5.57 10.56
CA HIS A 432 13.14 4.51 9.73
C HIS A 432 13.29 4.87 8.25
N ASP A 433 13.25 3.86 7.42
CA ASP A 433 13.27 4.00 5.97
C ASP A 433 12.26 3.06 5.34
N VAL A 434 11.65 3.49 4.25
CA VAL A 434 10.72 2.67 3.47
C VAL A 434 11.00 2.83 1.98
N VAL A 435 10.96 1.74 1.24
CA VAL A 435 10.82 1.75 -0.21
C VAL A 435 9.39 2.15 -0.54
N GLY A 436 9.18 3.16 -1.37
CA GLY A 436 7.86 3.67 -1.70
C GLY A 436 6.93 2.59 -2.30
N ALA A 437 5.61 2.75 -2.12
CA ALA A 437 4.65 1.95 -2.87
C ALA A 437 4.68 2.34 -4.35
N ASN A 438 4.70 1.36 -5.25
CA ASN A 438 4.72 1.62 -6.69
C ASN A 438 3.38 2.11 -7.26
N ARG A 439 2.31 1.99 -6.49
CA ARG A 439 0.97 2.54 -6.77
C ARG A 439 0.04 2.47 -5.56
N PRO A 440 -1.08 3.20 -5.57
CA PRO A 440 -2.15 3.05 -4.59
C PRO A 440 -2.92 1.72 -4.79
N TRP A 441 -3.43 1.15 -3.68
CA TRP A 441 -4.17 -0.10 -3.66
C TRP A 441 -5.47 0.02 -2.86
N THR A 442 -6.35 -0.95 -3.03
CA THR A 442 -7.65 -1.02 -2.30
C THR A 442 -7.56 -1.80 -1.00
N ASN A 443 -6.48 -2.56 -0.81
CA ASN A 443 -6.22 -3.36 0.39
C ASN A 443 -4.79 -3.14 0.87
N TRP A 444 -4.63 -3.08 2.21
CA TRP A 444 -3.34 -3.03 2.88
C TRP A 444 -3.38 -3.86 4.14
N TYR A 445 -2.32 -4.61 4.41
CA TYR A 445 -2.21 -5.50 5.57
C TYR A 445 -0.97 -5.17 6.37
N PHE A 446 -1.11 -5.24 7.70
CA PHE A 446 -0.03 -5.08 8.68
C PHE A 446 -0.15 -6.21 9.70
N ALA A 447 0.88 -7.06 9.80
CA ALA A 447 0.88 -8.18 10.74
C ALA A 447 1.38 -7.79 12.12
N GLU A 448 2.35 -6.88 12.20
CA GLU A 448 2.84 -6.28 13.43
C GLU A 448 1.94 -5.14 13.88
N GLY A 449 1.88 -4.91 15.19
CA GLY A 449 1.22 -3.80 15.84
C GLY A 449 1.03 -4.03 17.33
N THR A 450 1.22 -2.97 18.11
CA THR A 450 0.99 -3.01 19.55
C THR A 450 0.64 -1.63 20.13
N THR A 451 -0.30 -1.64 21.06
CA THR A 451 -0.66 -0.44 21.84
C THR A 451 -0.22 -0.57 23.30
N ARG A 452 0.75 -1.44 23.62
CA ARG A 452 1.29 -1.61 24.97
C ARG A 452 1.90 -0.29 25.46
N PRO A 453 1.94 -0.04 26.79
CA PRO A 453 2.71 1.08 27.33
C PRO A 453 4.15 1.06 26.78
N GLY A 454 4.67 2.21 26.40
CA GLY A 454 5.97 2.34 25.75
C GLY A 454 5.94 2.17 24.24
N PHE A 455 4.75 2.09 23.63
CA PHE A 455 4.58 2.06 22.17
C PHE A 455 3.51 3.05 21.73
N ASP A 456 3.80 3.81 20.68
CA ASP A 456 2.86 4.68 19.99
C ASP A 456 2.76 4.25 18.54
N GLU A 457 1.64 3.63 18.21
CA GLU A 457 1.35 3.11 16.87
C GLU A 457 0.39 4.04 16.13
N TRP A 458 0.71 4.33 14.89
CA TRP A 458 -0.06 5.19 14.01
C TRP A 458 -0.32 4.49 12.68
N VAL A 459 -1.35 4.94 11.98
CA VAL A 459 -1.61 4.61 10.57
C VAL A 459 -1.66 5.90 9.79
N CYS A 460 -0.84 5.99 8.77
CA CYS A 460 -0.83 7.09 7.80
C CYS A 460 -1.48 6.63 6.50
N LEU A 461 -2.50 7.36 6.05
CA LEU A 461 -3.25 7.09 4.84
C LEU A 461 -3.05 8.24 3.86
N GLN A 462 -2.66 7.93 2.62
CA GLN A 462 -2.57 8.89 1.52
C GLN A 462 -3.66 8.58 0.49
N ASN A 463 -4.42 9.59 0.11
CA ASN A 463 -5.38 9.51 -0.99
C ASN A 463 -4.91 10.40 -2.16
N PRO A 464 -4.26 9.83 -3.18
CA PRO A 464 -3.78 10.59 -4.33
C PRO A 464 -4.84 10.82 -5.41
N SER A 465 -6.09 10.36 -5.21
CA SER A 465 -7.17 10.46 -6.20
C SER A 465 -7.94 11.78 -6.12
N ASP A 466 -8.74 12.07 -7.15
CA ASP A 466 -9.59 13.27 -7.27
C ASP A 466 -10.87 13.20 -6.42
N SER A 467 -11.13 12.08 -5.74
CA SER A 467 -12.32 11.87 -4.91
C SER A 467 -11.94 11.47 -3.49
N ALA A 468 -12.82 11.72 -2.51
CA ALA A 468 -12.63 11.26 -1.15
C ALA A 468 -12.60 9.73 -1.08
N ALA A 469 -11.70 9.18 -0.28
CA ALA A 469 -11.62 7.74 0.00
C ALA A 469 -12.29 7.44 1.34
N TYR A 470 -13.23 6.50 1.33
CA TYR A 470 -13.83 5.93 2.55
C TYR A 470 -13.07 4.66 2.89
N VAL A 471 -12.35 4.71 4.00
CA VAL A 471 -11.40 3.67 4.40
C VAL A 471 -11.92 2.96 5.64
N THR A 472 -12.00 1.64 5.59
CA THR A 472 -12.30 0.79 6.74
C THR A 472 -11.01 0.16 7.23
N ILE A 473 -10.68 0.34 8.50
CA ILE A 473 -9.58 -0.32 9.18
C ILE A 473 -10.17 -1.44 10.04
N LEU A 474 -9.84 -2.67 9.71
CA LEU A 474 -10.22 -3.87 10.43
C LEU A 474 -9.04 -4.29 11.31
N TYR A 475 -9.25 -4.36 12.62
CA TYR A 475 -8.21 -4.74 13.58
C TYR A 475 -8.41 -6.20 14.00
N SER A 476 -7.36 -7.01 13.96
CA SER A 476 -7.36 -8.39 14.48
C SER A 476 -6.51 -8.46 15.73
N LEU A 477 -7.13 -8.63 16.88
CA LEU A 477 -6.45 -8.66 18.17
C LEU A 477 -6.01 -10.09 18.53
N ALA A 478 -4.92 -10.21 19.31
CA ALA A 478 -4.43 -11.49 19.77
C ALA A 478 -5.43 -12.29 20.63
N ASN A 479 -6.43 -11.63 21.23
CA ASN A 479 -7.52 -12.26 21.98
C ASN A 479 -8.71 -12.74 21.10
N GLY A 480 -8.61 -12.53 19.76
CA GLY A 480 -9.66 -12.91 18.80
C GLY A 480 -10.76 -11.88 18.59
N GLU A 481 -10.71 -10.72 19.25
CA GLU A 481 -11.61 -9.61 18.96
C GLU A 481 -11.21 -8.94 17.63
N ASN A 482 -12.22 -8.47 16.86
CA ASN A 482 -12.02 -7.85 15.55
C ASN A 482 -12.80 -6.53 15.43
N PRO A 483 -12.44 -5.48 16.17
CA PRO A 483 -13.06 -4.15 16.03
C PRO A 483 -12.73 -3.52 14.69
N SER A 484 -13.54 -2.54 14.26
CA SER A 484 -13.31 -1.80 13.02
C SER A 484 -13.57 -0.31 13.19
N GLN A 485 -12.89 0.49 12.39
CA GLN A 485 -13.01 1.94 12.33
C GLN A 485 -13.18 2.38 10.88
N VAL A 486 -14.05 3.37 10.65
CA VAL A 486 -14.20 3.99 9.32
C VAL A 486 -13.65 5.42 9.40
N VAL A 487 -12.82 5.77 8.42
CA VAL A 487 -12.24 7.11 8.29
C VAL A 487 -12.42 7.62 6.86
N THR A 488 -12.50 8.94 6.70
CA THR A 488 -12.57 9.57 5.37
C THR A 488 -11.27 10.31 5.11
N VAL A 489 -10.63 10.00 3.99
CA VAL A 489 -9.44 10.72 3.52
C VAL A 489 -9.86 11.58 2.33
N PRO A 490 -9.85 12.92 2.44
CA PRO A 490 -10.21 13.79 1.31
C PRO A 490 -9.33 13.57 0.08
N ALA A 491 -9.78 14.04 -1.08
CA ALA A 491 -9.00 14.03 -2.32
C ALA A 491 -7.66 14.76 -2.15
N HIS A 492 -6.59 14.25 -2.76
CA HIS A 492 -5.24 14.82 -2.72
C HIS A 492 -4.75 15.17 -1.30
N SER A 493 -5.06 14.31 -0.34
CA SER A 493 -4.80 14.57 1.08
C SER A 493 -4.29 13.33 1.80
N ARG A 494 -3.98 13.53 3.07
CA ARG A 494 -3.54 12.48 3.98
C ARG A 494 -4.33 12.52 5.30
N GLN A 495 -4.33 11.38 6.00
CA GLN A 495 -4.91 11.25 7.34
C GLN A 495 -3.98 10.41 8.22
N THR A 496 -3.72 10.87 9.44
CA THR A 496 -3.00 10.10 10.46
C THR A 496 -3.98 9.66 11.53
N ILE A 497 -3.95 8.37 11.88
CA ILE A 497 -4.84 7.72 12.85
C ILE A 497 -4.01 7.17 14.00
N SER A 498 -4.37 7.50 15.24
CA SER A 498 -3.79 6.89 16.43
C SER A 498 -4.47 5.55 16.71
N VAL A 499 -3.72 4.46 16.63
CA VAL A 499 -4.24 3.12 16.93
C VAL A 499 -4.60 2.97 18.41
N PRO A 500 -3.72 3.38 19.37
CA PRO A 500 -4.10 3.37 20.79
C PRO A 500 -5.24 4.33 21.12
N GLY A 501 -5.41 5.41 20.34
CA GLY A 501 -6.54 6.34 20.51
C GLY A 501 -7.89 5.69 20.22
N PHE A 502 -7.96 4.71 19.35
CA PHE A 502 -9.18 3.96 19.02
C PHE A 502 -9.32 2.67 19.87
N LEU A 503 -8.28 1.85 19.93
CA LEU A 503 -8.34 0.52 20.59
C LEU A 503 -8.13 0.56 22.10
N GLY A 504 -7.59 1.66 22.65
CA GLY A 504 -7.03 1.71 23.99
C GLY A 504 -5.64 1.05 24.07
N ARG A 505 -5.02 1.14 25.25
CA ARG A 505 -3.68 0.59 25.50
C ARG A 505 -3.72 -0.91 25.83
N GLY A 506 -2.57 -1.58 25.67
CA GLY A 506 -2.35 -2.96 26.11
C GLY A 506 -2.84 -4.04 25.13
N LYS A 507 -2.89 -3.74 23.84
CA LYS A 507 -3.31 -4.67 22.78
C LYS A 507 -2.14 -5.02 21.86
N ASP A 508 -2.07 -6.28 21.42
CA ASP A 508 -1.32 -6.68 20.24
C ASP A 508 -2.31 -6.79 19.08
N VAL A 509 -2.00 -6.19 17.97
CA VAL A 509 -2.93 -5.97 16.87
C VAL A 509 -2.27 -6.22 15.52
N SER A 510 -3.04 -6.75 14.57
CA SER A 510 -2.77 -6.71 13.14
C SER A 510 -3.89 -5.93 12.47
N MET A 511 -3.63 -5.40 11.29
CA MET A 511 -4.62 -4.59 10.58
C MET A 511 -4.83 -5.08 9.15
N HIS A 512 -6.10 -4.95 8.71
CA HIS A 512 -6.48 -5.01 7.30
C HIS A 512 -7.23 -3.73 6.95
N ILE A 513 -6.69 -2.95 6.05
CA ILE A 513 -7.23 -1.66 5.61
C ILE A 513 -7.84 -1.83 4.24
N VAL A 514 -9.11 -1.46 4.10
CA VAL A 514 -9.89 -1.63 2.86
C VAL A 514 -10.46 -0.30 2.42
N SER A 515 -10.33 0.02 1.15
CA SER A 515 -10.95 1.19 0.54
C SER A 515 -11.38 0.89 -0.90
N ALA A 516 -12.58 1.37 -1.29
CA ALA A 516 -13.01 1.25 -2.69
C ALA A 516 -12.20 2.18 -3.62
N THR A 517 -11.74 3.33 -3.11
CA THR A 517 -10.82 4.23 -3.79
C THR A 517 -9.40 3.81 -3.45
N PRO A 518 -8.51 3.53 -4.42
CA PRO A 518 -7.13 3.15 -4.13
C PRO A 518 -6.40 4.22 -3.31
N ILE A 519 -5.74 3.80 -2.24
CA ILE A 519 -4.97 4.62 -1.31
C ILE A 519 -3.58 4.02 -1.08
N VAL A 520 -2.74 4.73 -0.36
CA VAL A 520 -1.50 4.17 0.22
C VAL A 520 -1.59 4.20 1.74
N ALA A 521 -1.08 3.16 2.38
CA ALA A 521 -1.07 3.04 3.84
C ALA A 521 0.32 2.68 4.37
N GLU A 522 0.75 3.39 5.40
CA GLU A 522 1.97 3.16 6.17
C GLU A 522 1.63 3.05 7.65
N ARG A 523 2.46 2.32 8.39
CA ARG A 523 2.30 2.15 9.83
C ARG A 523 3.58 2.52 10.56
N PRO A 524 3.79 3.79 10.90
CA PRO A 524 4.85 4.20 11.81
C PRO A 524 4.54 3.78 13.26
N MET A 525 5.55 3.27 13.95
CA MET A 525 5.51 2.92 15.35
C MET A 525 6.74 3.46 16.06
N TYR A 526 6.52 4.21 17.13
CA TYR A 526 7.56 4.75 18.01
C TYR A 526 7.54 3.98 19.32
N PHE A 527 8.71 3.75 19.94
CA PHE A 527 8.76 2.93 21.13
C PHE A 527 9.90 3.31 22.09
N ASN A 528 9.64 3.01 23.35
CA ASN A 528 10.62 2.85 24.40
C ASN A 528 10.37 1.46 25.03
N TYR A 529 11.04 0.43 24.47
CA TYR A 529 10.84 -0.96 24.80
C TYR A 529 12.08 -1.52 25.50
N GLY A 530 11.89 -2.38 26.46
CA GLY A 530 13.02 -3.07 27.07
C GLY A 530 12.61 -4.24 27.94
N PRO A 531 13.14 -5.43 27.69
CA PRO A 531 13.01 -6.55 28.62
C PRO A 531 13.87 -6.29 29.87
N GLY A 532 13.24 -6.22 31.02
CA GLY A 532 13.94 -6.01 32.30
C GLY A 532 14.36 -4.56 32.55
N GLN A 533 15.66 -4.32 32.73
CA GLN A 533 16.23 -2.96 32.96
C GLN A 533 16.84 -2.34 31.69
N GLN A 534 16.67 -2.96 30.54
CA GLN A 534 17.17 -2.43 29.26
C GLN A 534 16.12 -1.47 28.69
N ASN A 535 16.61 -0.38 28.11
CA ASN A 535 15.77 0.66 27.50
C ASN A 535 16.20 0.81 26.04
N TRP A 536 15.43 0.24 25.13
CA TRP A 536 15.62 0.37 23.70
C TRP A 536 14.59 1.35 23.17
N ASN A 537 15.02 2.54 22.82
CA ASN A 537 14.12 3.50 22.20
C ASN A 537 14.38 3.64 20.72
N GLY A 538 13.34 3.90 19.98
CA GLY A 538 13.41 3.94 18.53
C GLY A 538 12.04 4.09 17.89
N GLY A 539 11.99 3.70 16.64
CA GLY A 539 10.76 3.58 15.87
C GLY A 539 11.05 2.94 14.53
N HIS A 540 10.03 2.42 13.93
CA HIS A 540 10.06 1.86 12.58
C HIS A 540 8.80 2.25 11.83
N ASP A 541 8.87 2.19 10.53
CA ASP A 541 7.73 2.37 9.63
C ASP A 541 7.78 1.32 8.52
N VAL A 542 6.61 0.89 8.09
CA VAL A 542 6.47 -0.03 6.97
C VAL A 542 5.33 0.43 6.07
N ILE A 543 5.54 0.32 4.76
CA ILE A 543 4.44 0.31 3.80
C ILE A 543 3.73 -1.02 3.91
N GLY A 544 2.41 -1.01 4.06
CA GLY A 544 1.62 -2.23 4.20
C GLY A 544 1.79 -3.21 3.03
N SER A 545 1.54 -4.49 3.27
CA SER A 545 1.39 -5.45 2.18
C SER A 545 0.08 -5.19 1.44
N ASN A 546 0.12 -5.11 0.12
CA ASN A 546 -1.09 -4.93 -0.71
C ASN A 546 -1.88 -6.23 -0.94
N GLY A 547 -1.39 -7.36 -0.41
CA GLY A 547 -2.01 -8.66 -0.51
C GLY A 547 -1.48 -9.65 0.52
N THR A 548 -2.05 -10.84 0.51
CA THR A 548 -1.63 -11.97 1.32
C THR A 548 -0.90 -13.00 0.47
N ALA A 549 0.01 -13.79 1.04
CA ALA A 549 0.82 -14.75 0.31
C ALA A 549 0.99 -16.08 1.06
N LYS A 550 1.39 -17.12 0.35
CA LYS A 550 1.68 -18.44 0.94
C LYS A 550 3.13 -18.60 1.38
N THR A 551 4.00 -17.69 0.93
CA THR A 551 5.42 -17.65 1.26
C THR A 551 5.82 -16.22 1.57
N CYS A 552 6.53 -16.02 2.68
CA CYS A 552 7.15 -14.76 3.06
C CYS A 552 8.61 -15.03 3.45
N GLU A 553 9.54 -14.23 2.96
CA GLU A 553 10.98 -14.45 3.14
C GLU A 553 11.68 -13.20 3.67
N PHE A 554 12.67 -13.42 4.55
CA PHE A 554 13.48 -12.42 5.23
C PHE A 554 14.96 -12.80 5.15
N ALA A 555 15.81 -11.89 4.66
CA ALA A 555 17.25 -12.14 4.53
C ALA A 555 18.04 -11.75 5.78
N GLU A 556 17.67 -10.64 6.40
CA GLU A 556 18.27 -10.15 7.63
C GLU A 556 17.64 -10.85 8.84
N GLY A 557 18.36 -10.94 9.93
CA GLY A 557 17.95 -11.46 11.23
C GLY A 557 19.15 -11.79 12.11
N ALA A 558 18.98 -11.54 13.40
CA ALA A 558 20.06 -11.72 14.37
C ALA A 558 19.53 -12.04 15.78
N THR A 559 20.17 -13.02 16.42
CA THR A 559 19.93 -13.33 17.84
C THR A 559 21.17 -13.06 18.71
N TRP A 560 22.10 -12.20 18.23
CA TRP A 560 23.28 -11.78 18.98
C TRP A 560 22.90 -11.07 20.28
N GLY A 561 23.81 -11.07 21.26
CA GLY A 561 23.58 -10.32 22.48
C GLY A 561 23.23 -8.86 22.20
N GLY A 562 22.06 -8.41 22.67
CA GLY A 562 21.49 -7.09 22.38
C GLY A 562 20.52 -7.05 21.21
N PHE A 563 20.24 -8.16 20.52
CA PHE A 563 19.21 -8.25 19.49
C PHE A 563 18.05 -9.14 19.97
N GLN A 564 16.83 -8.70 19.69
CA GLN A 564 15.62 -9.50 19.81
C GLN A 564 14.84 -9.46 18.51
N GLU A 565 14.69 -10.63 17.89
CA GLU A 565 14.00 -10.82 16.64
C GLU A 565 12.68 -11.52 16.86
N TYR A 566 11.65 -11.01 16.22
CA TYR A 566 10.32 -11.61 16.22
C TYR A 566 9.82 -11.80 14.78
N LEU A 567 8.86 -12.73 14.63
CA LEU A 567 8.03 -12.84 13.44
C LEU A 567 6.58 -12.65 13.86
N SER A 568 5.95 -11.60 13.36
CA SER A 568 4.54 -11.33 13.54
C SER A 568 3.76 -11.88 12.35
N ILE A 569 2.87 -12.85 12.63
CA ILE A 569 2.14 -13.59 11.60
C ILE A 569 0.65 -13.27 11.74
N GLN A 570 0.06 -12.69 10.73
CA GLN A 570 -1.38 -12.44 10.61
C GLN A 570 -2.04 -13.56 9.81
N ASN A 571 -3.11 -14.12 10.36
CA ASN A 571 -4.03 -15.02 9.68
C ASN A 571 -5.33 -14.28 9.35
N PRO A 572 -5.52 -13.77 8.13
CA PRO A 572 -6.75 -13.12 7.71
C PRO A 572 -7.87 -14.11 7.32
N ASN A 573 -7.58 -15.42 7.36
CA ASN A 573 -8.53 -16.45 6.94
C ASN A 573 -9.55 -16.75 8.05
N SER A 574 -10.74 -17.23 7.68
CA SER A 574 -11.81 -17.62 8.60
C SER A 574 -11.58 -18.99 9.27
N THR A 575 -10.44 -19.64 9.04
CA THR A 575 -10.05 -20.95 9.58
C THR A 575 -8.73 -20.85 10.34
N ASP A 576 -8.54 -21.72 11.34
CA ASP A 576 -7.25 -21.93 11.99
C ASP A 576 -6.27 -22.52 10.97
N ILE A 577 -5.02 -22.02 10.98
CA ILE A 577 -3.96 -22.46 10.07
C ILE A 577 -2.72 -22.94 10.83
N SER A 578 -1.86 -23.65 10.13
CA SER A 578 -0.55 -24.07 10.64
C SER A 578 0.54 -23.53 9.73
N VAL A 579 1.42 -22.70 10.27
CA VAL A 579 2.48 -22.02 9.56
C VAL A 579 3.81 -22.72 9.83
N THR A 580 4.60 -22.95 8.79
CA THR A 580 5.96 -23.51 8.91
C THR A 580 6.99 -22.42 8.69
N ILE A 581 7.95 -22.29 9.63
CA ILE A 581 9.07 -21.36 9.55
C ILE A 581 10.34 -22.18 9.37
N ASN A 582 11.07 -21.93 8.30
CA ASN A 582 12.39 -22.49 8.04
C ASN A 582 13.44 -21.41 8.27
N TYR A 583 14.32 -21.61 9.23
CA TYR A 583 15.41 -20.71 9.56
C TYR A 583 16.70 -21.19 8.89
N MET A 584 17.38 -20.30 8.18
CA MET A 584 18.67 -20.52 7.55
C MET A 584 19.73 -19.73 8.32
N LEU A 585 20.64 -20.42 8.99
CA LEU A 585 21.63 -19.80 9.85
C LEU A 585 22.91 -19.45 9.07
N GLY A 586 23.62 -18.41 9.51
CA GLY A 586 24.92 -18.02 8.95
C GLY A 586 25.98 -19.11 9.02
N THR A 587 25.82 -20.11 9.90
CA THR A 587 26.65 -21.32 9.99
C THR A 587 26.39 -22.34 8.88
N GLY A 588 25.32 -22.15 8.07
CA GLY A 588 24.83 -23.12 7.09
C GLY A 588 23.91 -24.20 7.68
N ALA A 589 23.63 -24.15 8.99
CA ALA A 589 22.62 -25.01 9.61
C ALA A 589 21.22 -24.48 9.32
N ASN A 590 20.23 -25.39 9.37
CA ASN A 590 18.83 -25.05 9.20
C ASN A 590 18.02 -25.58 10.38
N ALA A 591 16.99 -24.81 10.78
CA ALA A 591 16.03 -25.21 11.80
C ALA A 591 14.61 -24.98 11.29
N MET A 592 13.65 -25.74 11.83
CA MET A 592 12.25 -25.65 11.40
C MET A 592 11.32 -25.60 12.61
N GLN A 593 10.36 -24.69 12.57
CA GLN A 593 9.32 -24.53 13.59
C GLN A 593 7.94 -24.53 12.92
N THR A 594 6.96 -25.13 13.60
CA THR A 594 5.55 -25.06 13.18
C THR A 594 4.75 -24.31 14.23
N VAL A 595 3.94 -23.34 13.78
CA VAL A 595 3.20 -22.41 14.63
C VAL A 595 1.72 -22.43 14.25
N PRO A 596 0.80 -22.73 15.19
CA PRO A 596 -0.64 -22.61 14.93
C PRO A 596 -1.05 -21.13 15.06
N VAL A 597 -1.87 -20.66 14.11
CA VAL A 597 -2.43 -19.31 14.14
C VAL A 597 -3.95 -19.40 14.00
N LYS A 598 -4.67 -18.83 14.98
CA LYS A 598 -6.14 -18.86 15.00
C LYS A 598 -6.73 -18.07 13.83
N ALA A 599 -7.96 -18.42 13.45
CA ALA A 599 -8.76 -17.71 12.46
C ALA A 599 -8.89 -16.21 12.84
N MET A 600 -8.79 -15.33 11.86
CA MET A 600 -8.96 -13.88 12.01
C MET A 600 -8.14 -13.31 13.18
N SER A 601 -6.90 -13.77 13.36
CA SER A 601 -6.05 -13.46 14.51
C SER A 601 -4.58 -13.33 14.09
N ARG A 602 -3.73 -13.12 15.09
CA ARG A 602 -2.27 -13.02 14.91
C ARG A 602 -1.51 -13.79 15.97
N VAL A 603 -0.24 -14.06 15.69
CA VAL A 603 0.73 -14.57 16.66
C VAL A 603 2.07 -13.88 16.47
N THR A 604 2.78 -13.63 17.58
CA THR A 604 4.19 -13.20 17.55
C THR A 604 5.06 -14.37 17.98
N VAL A 605 6.05 -14.69 17.16
CA VAL A 605 7.04 -15.77 17.39
C VAL A 605 8.34 -15.14 17.85
N ASP A 606 8.84 -15.56 18.99
CA ASP A 606 10.16 -15.16 19.50
C ASP A 606 11.22 -16.06 18.87
N VAL A 607 12.00 -15.50 17.94
CA VAL A 607 13.04 -16.22 17.20
C VAL A 607 14.22 -16.58 18.13
N ASN A 608 14.60 -15.67 19.04
CA ASN A 608 15.67 -15.90 20.00
C ASN A 608 15.38 -17.10 20.92
N ALA A 609 14.12 -17.24 21.35
CA ALA A 609 13.69 -18.34 22.20
C ALA A 609 13.79 -19.71 21.50
N PHE A 610 13.56 -19.75 20.19
CA PHE A 610 13.60 -21.00 19.41
C PHE A 610 15.01 -21.33 18.88
N ILE A 611 15.69 -20.35 18.26
CA ILE A 611 17.01 -20.55 17.62
C ILE A 611 18.14 -20.55 18.64
N GLY A 612 17.97 -19.85 19.75
CA GLY A 612 19.04 -19.59 20.71
C GLY A 612 19.90 -18.38 20.34
N PRO A 613 20.86 -18.00 21.22
CA PRO A 613 21.65 -16.79 21.05
C PRO A 613 22.79 -16.93 20.01
N ASN A 614 23.30 -15.77 19.59
CA ASN A 614 24.51 -15.62 18.76
C ASN A 614 24.42 -16.27 17.37
N GLN A 615 23.28 -16.11 16.72
CA GLN A 615 23.09 -16.55 15.35
C GLN A 615 22.75 -15.36 14.43
N ASP A 616 23.29 -15.42 13.20
CA ASP A 616 22.71 -14.72 12.07
C ASP A 616 21.63 -15.61 11.46
N VAL A 617 20.47 -15.06 11.22
CA VAL A 617 19.26 -15.81 10.82
C VAL A 617 18.65 -15.20 9.57
N SER A 618 18.24 -16.05 8.66
CA SER A 618 17.25 -15.69 7.62
C SER A 618 16.05 -16.61 7.79
N ALA A 619 14.87 -16.15 7.44
CA ALA A 619 13.65 -16.91 7.65
C ALA A 619 12.82 -17.04 6.35
N ARG A 620 12.29 -18.25 6.13
CA ARG A 620 11.26 -18.52 5.14
C ARG A 620 10.03 -19.05 5.84
N VAL A 621 8.94 -18.29 5.76
CA VAL A 621 7.64 -18.61 6.37
C VAL A 621 6.69 -19.10 5.30
N THR A 622 6.10 -20.28 5.47
CA THR A 622 5.20 -20.90 4.49
C THR A 622 3.92 -21.37 5.13
N CYS A 623 2.81 -21.25 4.39
CA CYS A 623 1.50 -21.75 4.79
C CYS A 623 0.71 -22.23 3.57
N ASN A 624 -0.23 -23.16 3.75
CA ASN A 624 -1.14 -23.58 2.69
C ASN A 624 -2.18 -22.50 2.37
N ASP A 625 -2.54 -21.69 3.37
CA ASP A 625 -3.47 -20.58 3.25
C ASP A 625 -2.68 -19.25 3.24
N PRO A 626 -3.16 -18.22 2.53
CA PRO A 626 -2.45 -16.94 2.46
C PRO A 626 -2.37 -16.23 3.81
N ILE A 627 -1.20 -15.70 4.14
CA ILE A 627 -0.86 -14.99 5.38
C ILE A 627 -0.16 -13.66 5.07
N VAL A 628 0.05 -12.87 6.11
CA VAL A 628 0.96 -11.72 6.11
C VAL A 628 1.97 -11.89 7.24
N VAL A 629 3.23 -11.60 6.97
CA VAL A 629 4.30 -11.73 7.97
C VAL A 629 5.18 -10.49 7.97
N GLU A 630 5.46 -9.99 9.15
CA GLU A 630 6.43 -8.94 9.41
C GLU A 630 7.51 -9.45 10.36
N ARG A 631 8.70 -8.86 10.26
CA ARG A 631 9.83 -9.18 11.12
C ARG A 631 10.29 -7.94 11.89
N PRO A 632 9.67 -7.62 13.03
CA PRO A 632 10.20 -6.61 13.94
C PRO A 632 11.45 -7.12 14.64
N MET A 633 12.47 -6.28 14.70
CA MET A 633 13.69 -6.52 15.43
C MET A 633 14.06 -5.31 16.28
N TYR A 634 14.38 -5.57 17.55
CA TYR A 634 14.81 -4.56 18.51
C TYR A 634 16.25 -4.78 18.89
N PHE A 635 17.02 -3.72 19.11
CA PHE A 635 18.43 -3.86 19.37
C PHE A 635 19.02 -2.84 20.37
N SER A 636 20.07 -3.30 21.05
CA SER A 636 21.07 -2.49 21.72
C SER A 636 22.42 -2.98 21.22
N TYR A 637 22.93 -2.34 20.17
CA TYR A 637 24.06 -2.79 19.39
C TYR A 637 25.29 -1.92 19.62
N GLN A 638 26.44 -2.55 19.91
CA GLN A 638 27.71 -1.85 19.95
C GLN A 638 28.36 -1.95 18.56
N GLY A 639 28.40 -0.82 17.86
CA GLY A 639 28.94 -0.76 16.52
C GLY A 639 30.39 -1.23 16.43
N SER A 640 30.71 -1.96 15.35
CA SER A 640 32.06 -2.45 15.07
C SER A 640 33.08 -1.30 15.02
N GLY A 641 34.15 -1.39 15.78
CA GLY A 641 35.20 -0.37 15.83
C GLY A 641 34.82 0.93 16.56
N THR A 642 33.66 1.01 17.19
CA THR A 642 33.22 2.17 17.98
C THR A 642 32.97 1.81 19.44
N ARG A 643 32.95 2.83 20.33
CA ARG A 643 32.47 2.68 21.71
C ARG A 643 31.00 3.09 21.85
N LEU A 644 30.36 3.47 20.76
CA LEU A 644 28.99 3.93 20.74
C LEU A 644 28.05 2.74 20.80
N ASN A 645 27.09 2.81 21.69
CA ASN A 645 25.99 1.86 21.75
C ASN A 645 24.79 2.49 21.03
N TRP A 646 24.27 1.80 20.04
CA TRP A 646 23.11 2.22 19.26
C TRP A 646 21.90 1.40 19.70
N THR A 647 20.82 2.08 20.04
CA THR A 647 19.55 1.45 20.41
C THR A 647 18.51 1.77 19.37
N GLY A 648 17.58 0.86 19.13
CA GLY A 648 16.53 1.06 18.15
C GLY A 648 15.76 -0.21 17.86
N GLY A 649 15.09 -0.18 16.75
CA GLY A 649 14.43 -1.32 16.14
C GLY A 649 14.02 -0.98 14.72
N HIS A 650 13.81 -2.00 13.94
CA HIS A 650 13.28 -1.91 12.59
C HIS A 650 12.28 -3.03 12.34
N ASP A 651 11.47 -2.86 11.34
CA ASP A 651 10.48 -3.83 10.91
C ASP A 651 10.42 -3.86 9.38
N VAL A 652 10.21 -5.03 8.82
CA VAL A 652 10.02 -5.21 7.39
C VAL A 652 8.86 -6.17 7.12
N ILE A 653 8.08 -5.89 6.10
CA ILE A 653 7.14 -6.86 5.52
C ILE A 653 7.94 -7.82 4.65
N GLY A 654 7.79 -9.13 4.88
CA GLY A 654 8.53 -10.15 4.14
C GLY A 654 8.29 -10.10 2.63
N LEU A 655 9.33 -10.42 1.85
CA LEU A 655 9.17 -10.67 0.42
C LEU A 655 8.16 -11.80 0.25
N SER A 656 7.00 -11.49 -0.30
CA SER A 656 5.84 -12.38 -0.30
C SER A 656 5.44 -12.80 -1.71
N TYR A 657 5.06 -14.10 -1.89
CA TYR A 657 4.57 -14.66 -3.17
C TYR A 657 3.79 -15.98 -2.98
#